data_5921dad0bcbb6471c4453b6faa6a89a9
#
_entry.id   5921dad0bcbb6471c4453b6faa6a89a9
#
_cell.length_a   1.000
_cell.length_b   1.000
_cell.length_c   1.000
_cell.angle_alpha   90.00
_cell.angle_beta   90.00
_cell.angle_gamma   90.00
#
_symmetry.space_group_name_H-M   'P 1'
#
loop_
_entity.id
_entity.type
_entity.pdbx_description
1 polymer ?
#
loop_
_entity_poly.entity_id
_entity_poly.type
_entity_poly.pdbx_seq_one_letter_code
_entity_poly.pdbx_strand_id
1 'polypeptide(L)'
;MKCKFYLKAVAVLLSVGLLCPVVSGLYDVAAASAEDIEFWSTFATEKVLQDEHGIYTKKEAVVKVEACKGEYESTQLIMTAKKNIKKYTVETFDLTSGEHVFEKSRIEVYHQKYITVENIFDQNGMPAGNYPDALLPIETAVKYKENNIQDGNNQGLFITFNVPVSQPAGVYTGNIKISFDGAMKTIPVTLTVYDLEVSQTTHSKSKFNTTFHTYLGELDSTQEMIDSYIAKMAEYRLSPGTVMHGSAINTSRECMEYYVDKAYEIVQNPKTSNFNIPYFTAQRNGQKTFDRNLFIMYVEGILEKSFATGFNLMAKTIFSCGLIDEPDLFGLMDRVPVVCEDFKLGVNASLGKVATIASKYNASPEFVEQVRKALEDLPLIVSMPYKEEAVEMGVETFCPYASEYDSEMQREKYADQEQRWWYTCIKPRPPYPGYHLEDTLISARSLSWMMSEYDVIGNFFWAVDVYAKYDGKNYQFIDDYYQVADRYPQANGDGFLFYPGSPYGLDAPLASMRLEAIRDGNEEYELLYALDNIYKDLGFDFSSVQRNISSLIYSGVKVASTSQMFYNSRQALINLALLANSEAKTCVLEVTDDNYGHITYKVYSERDLYSDGVKLTNGVSYNNGKIYEVKVNLNKTDNVVNFGNKLGDREFWFNFNLGGEATVFDCEDLQSGFASMGANVSVTLENIEQADMVKLNVDKVTDKHQNIKFQNATLNAITNATNKVIIRIYNPTDTTIPFRLQAKFTGYKLNIELNSQELKPGMNEIAVNSIGCFNWKKYQKLDYLIMYFSQSNKGENESKTIYVKDIVVYQN
;
A
#
# COMPACT_ATOMS: atom_id res chain seq x y z
N MET A 1 -15.22 -50.40 40.74
CA MET A 1 -15.97 -51.11 41.74
C MET A 1 -17.30 -50.42 42.05
N LYS A 2 -18.45 -51.11 41.68
CA LYS A 2 -19.83 -50.88 42.09
C LYS A 2 -20.44 -49.49 41.81
N CYS A 3 -21.17 -49.21 40.70
CA CYS A 3 -22.55 -49.67 40.43
C CYS A 3 -23.56 -49.54 41.58
N LYS A 4 -24.57 -48.68 41.47
CA LYS A 4 -25.98 -49.02 41.72
C LYS A 4 -26.93 -47.94 41.18
N PHE A 5 -27.75 -48.37 40.27
CA PHE A 5 -29.08 -47.96 39.90
C PHE A 5 -30.03 -47.72 41.09
N TYR A 6 -31.03 -46.83 40.98
CA TYR A 6 -32.41 -47.06 41.34
C TYR A 6 -33.39 -46.32 40.45
N LEU A 7 -34.38 -47.11 40.01
CA LEU A 7 -35.53 -46.74 39.16
C LEU A 7 -36.76 -46.60 40.06
N LYS A 8 -37.79 -45.88 39.54
CA LYS A 8 -39.22 -45.94 39.77
C LYS A 8 -39.89 -45.11 40.87
N ALA A 9 -40.79 -44.24 40.44
CA ALA A 9 -42.22 -44.49 40.68
C ALA A 9 -43.11 -43.57 39.86
N VAL A 10 -44.09 -44.18 39.15
CA VAL A 10 -45.23 -43.60 38.45
C VAL A 10 -46.34 -43.28 39.44
N ALA A 11 -46.95 -42.08 39.30
CA ALA A 11 -48.27 -41.83 39.80
C ALA A 11 -49.12 -41.02 38.86
N VAL A 12 -50.08 -41.58 38.30
CA VAL A 12 -51.20 -41.04 37.52
C VAL A 12 -52.21 -40.38 38.45
N LEU A 13 -52.67 -39.17 38.18
CA LEU A 13 -53.92 -38.60 38.61
C LEU A 13 -54.52 -37.68 37.55
N LEU A 14 -55.72 -37.96 37.18
CA LEU A 14 -56.60 -37.40 36.18
C LEU A 14 -57.15 -36.00 36.56
N SER A 15 -57.34 -35.21 35.52
CA SER A 15 -58.47 -34.34 35.18
C SER A 15 -58.80 -33.14 36.10
N VAL A 16 -58.75 -31.96 35.54
CA VAL A 16 -59.90 -31.08 35.26
C VAL A 16 -59.47 -30.07 34.16
N GLY A 17 -60.26 -30.04 33.09
CA GLY A 17 -60.05 -29.15 31.97
C GLY A 17 -60.34 -27.66 32.29
N LEU A 18 -59.41 -26.81 31.90
CA LEU A 18 -59.63 -25.39 31.63
C LEU A 18 -59.11 -25.15 30.21
N LEU A 19 -60.04 -24.98 29.28
CA LEU A 19 -59.78 -24.45 27.95
C LEU A 19 -59.29 -23.00 28.11
N CYS A 20 -57.99 -22.79 28.09
CA CYS A 20 -57.42 -21.52 27.70
C CYS A 20 -57.15 -21.61 26.18
N PRO A 21 -57.59 -20.66 25.38
CA PRO A 21 -57.15 -20.60 24.00
C PRO A 21 -55.67 -20.22 24.01
N VAL A 22 -54.77 -21.16 23.65
CA VAL A 22 -53.41 -20.85 23.22
C VAL A 22 -53.59 -20.07 21.95
N VAL A 23 -53.56 -18.74 22.05
CA VAL A 23 -53.24 -17.89 20.92
C VAL A 23 -51.78 -18.18 20.61
N SER A 24 -51.54 -19.11 19.73
CA SER A 24 -50.31 -19.24 18.98
C SER A 24 -50.20 -17.97 18.15
N GLY A 25 -49.60 -16.93 18.74
CA GLY A 25 -49.10 -15.82 17.95
C GLY A 25 -48.04 -16.38 17.00
N LEU A 26 -48.48 -16.79 15.82
CA LEU A 26 -47.66 -16.79 14.64
C LEU A 26 -47.25 -15.31 14.49
N TYR A 27 -46.12 -14.96 15.04
CA TYR A 27 -45.38 -13.79 14.54
C TYR A 27 -45.08 -14.18 13.06
N ASP A 28 -45.92 -13.73 12.16
CA ASP A 28 -45.57 -13.58 10.76
C ASP A 28 -44.34 -12.71 10.75
N VAL A 29 -43.18 -13.33 10.68
CA VAL A 29 -41.94 -12.62 10.36
C VAL A 29 -42.15 -12.15 8.94
N ALA A 30 -42.56 -10.89 8.77
CA ALA A 30 -42.72 -10.29 7.46
C ALA A 30 -41.46 -10.60 6.65
N ALA A 31 -41.63 -11.11 5.43
CA ALA A 31 -40.53 -11.32 4.51
C ALA A 31 -39.75 -10.02 4.37
N ALA A 32 -38.43 -10.08 4.27
CA ALA A 32 -37.61 -8.90 4.07
C ALA A 32 -38.05 -8.17 2.81
N SER A 33 -37.95 -6.83 2.81
CA SER A 33 -38.14 -5.99 1.64
C SER A 33 -36.81 -5.48 1.13
N ALA A 34 -36.73 -5.03 -0.11
CA ALA A 34 -35.52 -4.43 -0.66
C ALA A 34 -35.10 -3.14 0.08
N GLU A 35 -35.99 -2.55 0.87
CA GLU A 35 -35.73 -1.33 1.66
C GLU A 35 -35.10 -1.62 3.02
N ASP A 36 -35.00 -2.88 3.42
CA ASP A 36 -34.42 -3.29 4.70
C ASP A 36 -32.91 -3.29 4.73
N ILE A 37 -32.28 -3.16 3.55
CA ILE A 37 -30.83 -2.98 3.37
C ILE A 37 -30.61 -1.77 2.48
N GLU A 38 -29.75 -0.86 2.91
CA GLU A 38 -29.17 0.16 2.06
C GLU A 38 -27.94 -0.42 1.38
N PHE A 39 -27.94 -0.51 0.06
CA PHE A 39 -26.81 -0.93 -0.75
C PHE A 39 -26.06 0.26 -1.29
N TRP A 40 -24.76 0.26 -1.15
CA TRP A 40 -23.87 1.29 -1.71
C TRP A 40 -22.50 0.72 -2.03
N SER A 41 -21.75 1.33 -2.96
CA SER A 41 -20.41 0.91 -3.31
C SER A 41 -19.37 1.90 -2.78
N THR A 42 -18.14 1.42 -2.66
CA THR A 42 -16.97 2.24 -2.32
C THR A 42 -15.70 1.61 -2.90
N PHE A 43 -14.59 2.31 -2.80
CA PHE A 43 -13.29 1.85 -3.27
C PHE A 43 -12.77 0.64 -2.47
N ALA A 44 -11.94 -0.21 -3.11
CA ALA A 44 -11.26 -1.30 -2.42
C ALA A 44 -10.33 -0.79 -1.30
N THR A 45 -9.82 0.44 -1.42
CA THR A 45 -8.91 1.06 -0.46
C THR A 45 -9.58 1.67 0.78
N GLU A 46 -10.90 1.68 0.87
CA GLU A 46 -11.63 2.16 2.05
C GLU A 46 -11.79 1.05 3.10
N LYS A 47 -11.68 1.39 4.39
CA LYS A 47 -12.06 0.51 5.50
C LYS A 47 -13.39 0.97 6.08
N VAL A 48 -14.45 0.23 5.76
CA VAL A 48 -15.80 0.51 6.27
C VAL A 48 -16.04 -0.26 7.55
N LEU A 49 -15.95 0.43 8.70
CA LEU A 49 -16.17 -0.18 10.00
C LEU A 49 -17.61 -0.69 10.14
N GLN A 50 -17.80 -1.75 10.91
CA GLN A 50 -19.09 -2.44 11.03
C GLN A 50 -20.19 -1.56 11.62
N ASP A 51 -19.84 -0.70 12.57
CA ASP A 51 -20.73 0.09 13.42
C ASP A 51 -20.64 1.62 13.22
N GLU A 52 -19.94 2.07 12.19
CA GLU A 52 -19.79 3.50 11.87
C GLU A 52 -20.50 3.86 10.56
N HIS A 53 -21.29 4.94 10.55
CA HIS A 53 -22.22 5.23 9.44
C HIS A 53 -22.09 6.62 8.82
N GLY A 54 -21.51 7.57 9.51
CA GLY A 54 -21.57 8.98 9.12
C GLY A 54 -20.43 9.52 8.29
N ILE A 55 -19.36 8.73 8.07
CA ILE A 55 -18.07 9.23 7.61
C ILE A 55 -17.72 8.81 6.17
N TYR A 56 -18.50 7.91 5.56
CA TYR A 56 -18.17 7.34 4.26
C TYR A 56 -18.84 8.10 3.13
N THR A 57 -18.13 8.28 2.01
CA THR A 57 -18.72 8.74 0.76
C THR A 57 -19.41 7.54 0.10
N LYS A 58 -20.74 7.48 0.28
CA LYS A 58 -21.57 6.44 -0.33
C LYS A 58 -21.75 6.73 -1.81
N LYS A 59 -21.32 5.80 -2.65
CA LYS A 59 -21.58 5.82 -4.10
C LYS A 59 -22.83 5.00 -4.41
N GLU A 60 -23.38 5.20 -5.59
CA GLU A 60 -24.46 4.37 -6.10
C GLU A 60 -24.12 2.87 -6.00
N ALA A 61 -25.12 2.02 -5.75
CA ALA A 61 -24.95 0.58 -5.67
C ALA A 61 -24.69 -0.03 -7.06
N VAL A 62 -23.48 0.19 -7.56
CA VAL A 62 -22.96 -0.34 -8.82
C VAL A 62 -21.57 -0.89 -8.57
N VAL A 63 -21.28 -2.08 -9.03
CA VAL A 63 -19.93 -2.63 -9.06
C VAL A 63 -19.25 -2.13 -10.33
N LYS A 64 -18.27 -1.23 -10.17
CA LYS A 64 -17.48 -0.67 -11.28
C LYS A 64 -16.00 -0.90 -11.01
N VAL A 65 -15.32 -1.56 -11.95
CA VAL A 65 -13.89 -1.88 -11.88
C VAL A 65 -13.23 -1.58 -13.22
N GLU A 66 -12.03 -1.06 -13.17
CA GLU A 66 -11.17 -0.78 -14.32
C GLU A 66 -9.84 -1.49 -14.10
N ALA A 67 -9.48 -2.41 -15.02
CA ALA A 67 -8.35 -3.30 -14.84
C ALA A 67 -7.56 -3.46 -16.15
N CYS A 68 -6.26 -3.78 -16.02
CA CYS A 68 -5.40 -4.22 -17.09
C CYS A 68 -5.50 -5.75 -17.27
N LYS A 69 -4.97 -6.27 -18.37
CA LYS A 69 -4.82 -7.72 -18.57
C LYS A 69 -3.76 -8.26 -17.60
N GLY A 70 -4.00 -9.41 -17.00
CA GLY A 70 -3.05 -10.09 -16.13
C GLY A 70 -3.00 -9.58 -14.70
N GLU A 71 -3.92 -8.69 -14.29
CA GLU A 71 -4.00 -8.18 -12.92
C GLU A 71 -5.28 -8.64 -12.19
N TYR A 72 -5.27 -8.45 -10.90
CA TYR A 72 -6.44 -8.49 -10.03
C TYR A 72 -6.84 -7.05 -9.67
N GLU A 73 -8.10 -6.70 -9.75
CA GLU A 73 -8.58 -5.41 -9.25
C GLU A 73 -9.90 -5.60 -8.53
N SER A 74 -10.12 -4.81 -7.49
CA SER A 74 -11.20 -5.04 -6.54
C SER A 74 -12.07 -3.81 -6.32
N THR A 75 -13.26 -4.04 -5.79
CA THR A 75 -14.18 -3.01 -5.29
C THR A 75 -14.97 -3.53 -4.12
N GLN A 76 -15.70 -2.66 -3.43
CA GLN A 76 -16.54 -3.05 -2.32
C GLN A 76 -18.01 -2.71 -2.59
N LEU A 77 -18.89 -3.65 -2.25
CA LEU A 77 -20.32 -3.43 -2.12
C LEU A 77 -20.71 -3.57 -0.65
N ILE A 78 -21.26 -2.52 -0.08
CA ILE A 78 -21.62 -2.46 1.34
C ILE A 78 -23.13 -2.61 1.48
N MET A 79 -23.51 -3.41 2.46
CA MET A 79 -24.88 -3.62 2.90
C MET A 79 -25.05 -3.05 4.29
N THR A 80 -25.76 -1.93 4.43
CA THR A 80 -26.13 -1.37 5.73
C THR A 80 -27.54 -1.83 6.10
N ALA A 81 -27.64 -2.69 7.12
CA ALA A 81 -28.92 -3.27 7.53
C ALA A 81 -29.75 -2.27 8.32
N LYS A 82 -31.03 -2.16 8.00
CA LYS A 82 -32.06 -1.36 8.74
C LYS A 82 -32.89 -2.23 9.67
N LYS A 83 -32.64 -3.52 9.68
CA LYS A 83 -33.14 -4.54 10.61
C LYS A 83 -32.25 -5.79 10.53
N ASN A 84 -32.40 -6.70 11.48
CA ASN A 84 -31.65 -7.96 11.44
C ASN A 84 -31.95 -8.76 10.16
N ILE A 85 -30.89 -9.08 9.41
CA ILE A 85 -30.90 -9.99 8.26
C ILE A 85 -30.34 -11.32 8.72
N LYS A 86 -31.16 -12.36 8.67
CA LYS A 86 -30.81 -13.70 9.16
C LYS A 86 -29.86 -14.44 8.24
N LYS A 87 -30.00 -14.20 6.92
CA LYS A 87 -29.14 -14.80 5.91
C LYS A 87 -29.20 -14.03 4.61
N TYR A 88 -28.05 -13.99 3.93
CA TYR A 88 -28.00 -13.55 2.54
C TYR A 88 -27.13 -14.50 1.71
N THR A 89 -27.28 -14.44 0.39
CA THR A 89 -26.49 -15.19 -0.58
C THR A 89 -26.13 -14.26 -1.76
N VAL A 90 -25.01 -14.51 -2.41
CA VAL A 90 -24.56 -13.76 -3.57
C VAL A 90 -24.41 -14.71 -4.75
N GLU A 91 -24.91 -14.31 -5.91
CA GLU A 91 -24.79 -15.05 -7.17
C GLU A 91 -24.16 -14.15 -8.22
N THR A 92 -23.05 -14.57 -8.81
CA THR A 92 -22.35 -13.92 -9.90
C THR A 92 -22.76 -14.51 -11.25
N PHE A 93 -22.67 -13.71 -12.29
CA PHE A 93 -22.96 -14.10 -13.68
C PHE A 93 -21.81 -13.72 -14.59
N ASP A 94 -21.73 -14.37 -15.75
CA ASP A 94 -20.79 -13.96 -16.77
C ASP A 94 -21.06 -12.52 -17.20
N LEU A 95 -20.00 -11.76 -17.47
CA LEU A 95 -20.11 -10.43 -18.05
C LEU A 95 -19.82 -10.49 -19.54
N THR A 96 -20.43 -9.62 -20.33
CA THR A 96 -20.31 -9.63 -21.78
C THR A 96 -19.87 -8.27 -22.33
N SER A 97 -19.05 -8.34 -23.40
CA SER A 97 -18.63 -7.19 -24.22
C SER A 97 -18.69 -7.59 -25.71
N GLY A 98 -19.79 -7.32 -26.38
CA GLY A 98 -20.04 -7.85 -27.73
C GLY A 98 -20.08 -9.38 -27.73
N GLU A 99 -19.16 -10.01 -28.48
CA GLU A 99 -19.03 -11.48 -28.54
C GLU A 99 -18.10 -12.04 -27.46
N HIS A 100 -17.43 -11.19 -26.70
CA HIS A 100 -16.50 -11.61 -25.66
C HIS A 100 -17.19 -11.82 -24.33
N VAL A 101 -16.72 -12.82 -23.58
CA VAL A 101 -17.23 -13.18 -22.26
C VAL A 101 -16.12 -13.05 -21.24
N PHE A 102 -16.43 -12.47 -20.10
CA PHE A 102 -15.67 -12.58 -18.87
C PHE A 102 -16.39 -13.55 -17.95
N GLU A 103 -15.76 -14.68 -17.71
CA GLU A 103 -16.39 -15.79 -16.97
C GLU A 103 -16.61 -15.44 -15.51
N LYS A 104 -17.77 -15.78 -14.96
CA LYS A 104 -18.13 -15.59 -13.55
C LYS A 104 -17.17 -16.29 -12.59
N SER A 105 -16.49 -17.35 -13.01
CA SER A 105 -15.44 -18.05 -12.25
C SER A 105 -14.23 -17.15 -11.94
N ARG A 106 -14.10 -16.01 -12.62
CA ARG A 106 -13.08 -14.98 -12.41
C ARG A 106 -13.54 -13.82 -11.52
N ILE A 107 -14.76 -13.91 -11.00
CA ILE A 107 -15.33 -12.93 -10.07
C ILE A 107 -15.37 -13.58 -8.70
N GLU A 108 -14.45 -13.21 -7.84
CA GLU A 108 -14.34 -13.72 -6.48
C GLU A 108 -15.09 -12.79 -5.53
N VAL A 109 -16.00 -13.33 -4.74
CA VAL A 109 -16.78 -12.57 -3.77
C VAL A 109 -16.46 -13.04 -2.37
N TYR A 110 -16.02 -12.10 -1.55
CA TYR A 110 -15.65 -12.35 -0.17
C TYR A 110 -16.58 -11.61 0.80
N HIS A 111 -17.04 -12.33 1.82
CA HIS A 111 -17.63 -11.78 3.02
C HIS A 111 -16.50 -11.18 3.86
N GLN A 112 -16.55 -9.87 4.14
CA GLN A 112 -15.57 -9.23 5.02
C GLN A 112 -15.84 -9.64 6.47
N LYS A 113 -14.86 -10.26 7.10
CA LYS A 113 -14.88 -10.48 8.55
C LYS A 113 -14.24 -9.31 9.27
N TYR A 114 -14.83 -8.98 10.39
CA TYR A 114 -14.38 -7.86 11.20
C TYR A 114 -13.51 -8.33 12.36
N ILE A 115 -12.47 -7.57 12.64
CA ILE A 115 -11.59 -7.75 13.79
C ILE A 115 -11.80 -6.59 14.77
N THR A 116 -11.91 -6.90 16.05
CA THR A 116 -12.14 -5.89 17.09
C THR A 116 -10.83 -5.18 17.44
N VAL A 117 -10.80 -3.87 17.29
CA VAL A 117 -9.72 -2.97 17.73
C VAL A 117 -10.21 -2.20 18.95
N GLU A 118 -9.75 -2.60 20.13
CA GLU A 118 -10.16 -1.98 21.39
C GLU A 118 -9.41 -0.68 21.68
N ASN A 119 -8.11 -0.67 21.39
CA ASN A 119 -7.23 0.47 21.66
C ASN A 119 -6.60 0.96 20.36
N ILE A 120 -6.61 2.27 20.15
CA ILE A 120 -5.96 2.92 19.02
C ILE A 120 -4.55 3.31 19.44
N PHE A 121 -3.57 2.84 18.69
CA PHE A 121 -2.16 3.15 18.92
C PHE A 121 -1.61 4.16 17.90
N ASP A 122 -2.19 4.23 16.73
CA ASP A 122 -1.80 5.16 15.68
C ASP A 122 -2.59 6.48 15.77
N GLN A 123 -1.89 7.60 15.67
CA GLN A 123 -2.49 8.93 15.81
C GLN A 123 -3.03 9.47 14.47
N ASN A 124 -3.73 8.62 13.72
CA ASN A 124 -4.35 8.98 12.44
C ASN A 124 -5.84 9.31 12.56
N GLY A 125 -6.37 9.29 13.80
CA GLY A 125 -7.74 9.66 14.12
C GLY A 125 -8.79 8.61 13.88
N MET A 126 -8.41 7.41 13.53
CA MET A 126 -9.35 6.28 13.43
C MET A 126 -9.89 5.92 14.82
N PRO A 127 -11.19 5.54 14.94
CA PRO A 127 -11.78 5.17 16.23
C PRO A 127 -11.48 3.72 16.59
N ALA A 128 -11.61 3.35 17.86
CA ALA A 128 -11.82 1.96 18.25
C ALA A 128 -13.12 1.43 17.63
N GLY A 129 -13.17 0.16 17.29
CA GLY A 129 -14.35 -0.45 16.65
C GLY A 129 -14.01 -1.75 15.92
N ASN A 130 -14.94 -2.20 15.09
CA ASN A 130 -14.80 -3.43 14.32
C ASN A 130 -14.33 -3.12 12.89
N TYR A 131 -13.08 -3.49 12.61
CA TYR A 131 -12.41 -3.23 11.35
C TYR A 131 -12.58 -4.39 10.37
N PRO A 132 -12.97 -4.16 9.11
CA PRO A 132 -12.97 -5.21 8.10
C PRO A 132 -11.51 -5.53 7.75
N ASP A 133 -11.16 -6.83 7.74
CA ASP A 133 -9.82 -7.23 7.32
C ASP A 133 -9.77 -8.61 6.66
N ALA A 134 -10.23 -9.68 7.34
CA ALA A 134 -10.19 -11.03 6.74
C ALA A 134 -11.25 -11.22 5.66
N LEU A 135 -10.87 -11.89 4.59
CA LEU A 135 -11.68 -12.13 3.40
C LEU A 135 -12.12 -13.60 3.36
N LEU A 136 -13.34 -13.86 3.81
CA LEU A 136 -13.93 -15.21 3.81
C LEU A 136 -14.67 -15.43 2.50
N PRO A 137 -14.36 -16.48 1.70
CA PRO A 137 -15.15 -16.79 0.49
C PRO A 137 -16.63 -16.88 0.81
N ILE A 138 -17.47 -16.28 -0.03
CA ILE A 138 -18.91 -16.14 0.26
C ILE A 138 -19.61 -17.49 0.46
N GLU A 139 -19.22 -18.53 -0.28
CA GLU A 139 -19.76 -19.87 -0.14
C GLU A 139 -19.40 -20.46 1.23
N THR A 140 -18.21 -20.14 1.73
CA THR A 140 -17.77 -20.56 3.05
C THR A 140 -18.53 -19.82 4.14
N ALA A 141 -18.76 -18.51 3.99
CA ALA A 141 -19.60 -17.74 4.92
C ALA A 141 -21.03 -18.30 4.98
N VAL A 142 -21.61 -18.69 3.86
CA VAL A 142 -22.93 -19.35 3.80
C VAL A 142 -22.92 -20.71 4.48
N LYS A 143 -21.91 -21.55 4.20
CA LYS A 143 -21.72 -22.88 4.81
C LYS A 143 -21.63 -22.80 6.33
N TYR A 144 -20.92 -21.85 6.87
CA TYR A 144 -20.71 -21.65 8.31
C TYR A 144 -21.73 -20.71 8.96
N LYS A 145 -22.73 -20.23 8.22
CA LYS A 145 -23.85 -19.37 8.68
C LYS A 145 -23.37 -18.00 9.22
N GLU A 146 -22.30 -17.49 8.66
CA GLU A 146 -21.80 -16.15 8.97
C GLU A 146 -22.44 -15.06 8.10
N ASN A 147 -23.18 -15.44 7.08
CA ASN A 147 -23.89 -14.59 6.13
C ASN A 147 -25.16 -13.95 6.72
N ASN A 148 -25.02 -13.27 7.84
CA ASN A 148 -26.08 -12.52 8.52
C ASN A 148 -25.62 -11.09 8.81
N ILE A 149 -26.54 -10.16 9.07
CA ILE A 149 -26.22 -8.77 9.38
C ILE A 149 -27.12 -8.32 10.53
N GLN A 150 -26.53 -7.78 11.60
CA GLN A 150 -27.29 -7.20 12.70
C GLN A 150 -27.87 -5.85 12.29
N ASP A 151 -29.01 -5.50 12.90
CA ASP A 151 -29.65 -4.20 12.72
C ASP A 151 -28.66 -3.06 12.99
N GLY A 152 -28.62 -2.11 12.09
CA GLY A 152 -27.71 -0.97 12.15
C GLY A 152 -26.28 -1.27 11.67
N ASN A 153 -25.87 -2.49 11.43
CA ASN A 153 -24.49 -2.80 11.03
C ASN A 153 -24.26 -2.71 9.52
N ASN A 154 -23.03 -2.36 9.17
CA ASN A 154 -22.49 -2.55 7.83
C ASN A 154 -21.96 -3.96 7.64
N GLN A 155 -22.18 -4.53 6.47
CA GLN A 155 -21.54 -5.75 6.01
C GLN A 155 -20.95 -5.51 4.62
N GLY A 156 -19.63 -5.55 4.52
CA GLY A 156 -18.93 -5.42 3.24
C GLY A 156 -18.84 -6.77 2.49
N LEU A 157 -19.06 -6.70 1.20
CA LEU A 157 -18.62 -7.68 0.22
C LEU A 157 -17.41 -7.13 -0.52
N PHE A 158 -16.28 -7.81 -0.43
CA PHE A 158 -15.10 -7.49 -1.23
C PHE A 158 -15.18 -8.31 -2.52
N ILE A 159 -15.13 -7.65 -3.66
CA ILE A 159 -15.35 -8.27 -4.97
C ILE A 159 -14.12 -8.05 -5.82
N THR A 160 -13.44 -9.14 -6.17
CA THR A 160 -12.18 -9.15 -6.91
C THR A 160 -12.39 -9.74 -8.30
N PHE A 161 -11.85 -9.08 -9.31
CA PHE A 161 -11.85 -9.51 -10.70
C PHE A 161 -10.45 -9.98 -11.08
N ASN A 162 -10.30 -11.27 -11.36
CA ASN A 162 -9.06 -11.86 -11.84
C ASN A 162 -9.05 -11.80 -13.38
N VAL A 163 -8.42 -10.78 -13.93
CA VAL A 163 -8.39 -10.54 -15.37
C VAL A 163 -7.25 -11.33 -16.01
N PRO A 164 -7.48 -12.38 -16.79
CA PRO A 164 -6.41 -13.12 -17.43
C PRO A 164 -5.72 -12.30 -18.54
N VAL A 165 -4.44 -12.59 -18.79
CA VAL A 165 -3.67 -11.96 -19.89
C VAL A 165 -4.39 -12.10 -21.24
N SER A 166 -5.07 -13.21 -21.46
CA SER A 166 -5.80 -13.50 -22.70
C SER A 166 -7.16 -12.80 -22.83
N GLN A 167 -7.62 -12.05 -21.79
CA GLN A 167 -8.92 -11.38 -21.86
C GLN A 167 -8.88 -10.25 -22.89
N PRO A 168 -9.78 -10.23 -23.88
CA PRO A 168 -9.83 -9.10 -24.82
C PRO A 168 -10.19 -7.80 -24.10
N ALA A 169 -9.55 -6.68 -24.52
CA ALA A 169 -9.89 -5.36 -24.03
C ALA A 169 -11.33 -4.99 -24.39
N GLY A 170 -12.02 -4.29 -23.50
CA GLY A 170 -13.41 -3.87 -23.72
C GLY A 170 -14.14 -3.54 -22.42
N VAL A 171 -15.38 -3.10 -22.55
CA VAL A 171 -16.29 -2.83 -21.43
C VAL A 171 -17.25 -4.00 -21.30
N TYR A 172 -17.08 -4.78 -20.24
CA TYR A 172 -17.91 -5.94 -19.91
C TYR A 172 -19.01 -5.55 -18.94
N THR A 173 -20.24 -5.92 -19.23
CA THR A 173 -21.40 -5.58 -18.40
C THR A 173 -22.18 -6.83 -17.99
N GLY A 174 -22.78 -6.78 -16.83
CA GLY A 174 -23.59 -7.84 -16.27
C GLY A 174 -24.19 -7.47 -14.93
N ASN A 175 -24.45 -8.44 -14.09
CA ASN A 175 -25.06 -8.21 -12.79
C ASN A 175 -24.52 -9.16 -11.73
N ILE A 176 -24.66 -8.76 -10.46
CA ILE A 176 -24.57 -9.60 -9.28
C ILE A 176 -25.94 -9.59 -8.62
N LYS A 177 -26.43 -10.75 -8.14
CA LYS A 177 -27.69 -10.87 -7.46
C LYS A 177 -27.46 -11.22 -5.98
N ILE A 178 -28.06 -10.42 -5.10
CA ILE A 178 -28.05 -10.64 -3.65
C ILE A 178 -29.46 -11.00 -3.21
N SER A 179 -29.59 -12.17 -2.61
CA SER A 179 -30.86 -12.65 -2.04
C SER A 179 -30.76 -12.65 -0.51
N PHE A 180 -31.73 -12.12 0.21
CA PHE A 180 -31.75 -12.01 1.66
C PHE A 180 -33.14 -12.12 2.24
N ASP A 181 -33.33 -13.04 3.17
CA ASP A 181 -34.59 -13.28 3.92
C ASP A 181 -35.87 -13.28 3.07
N GLY A 182 -35.80 -13.77 1.83
CA GLY A 182 -36.90 -13.81 0.88
C GLY A 182 -37.01 -12.60 -0.08
N ALA A 183 -36.25 -11.55 0.13
CA ALA A 183 -36.07 -10.44 -0.81
C ALA A 183 -34.85 -10.64 -1.72
N MET A 184 -34.74 -9.77 -2.73
CA MET A 184 -33.64 -9.83 -3.70
C MET A 184 -33.30 -8.43 -4.20
N LYS A 185 -31.99 -8.21 -4.44
CA LYS A 185 -31.46 -7.01 -5.11
C LYS A 185 -30.53 -7.44 -6.23
N THR A 186 -30.69 -6.84 -7.41
CA THR A 186 -29.76 -6.95 -8.53
C THR A 186 -28.88 -5.72 -8.56
N ILE A 187 -27.56 -5.93 -8.63
CA ILE A 187 -26.53 -4.88 -8.66
C ILE A 187 -25.88 -4.91 -10.04
N PRO A 188 -25.92 -3.82 -10.80
CA PRO A 188 -25.20 -3.73 -12.08
C PRO A 188 -23.68 -3.87 -11.87
N VAL A 189 -23.03 -4.53 -12.84
CA VAL A 189 -21.56 -4.70 -12.86
C VAL A 189 -21.03 -4.14 -14.17
N THR A 190 -19.98 -3.37 -14.09
CA THR A 190 -19.18 -2.90 -15.24
C THR A 190 -17.70 -3.15 -14.95
N LEU A 191 -17.06 -3.94 -15.79
CA LEU A 191 -15.63 -4.18 -15.80
C LEU A 191 -15.04 -3.61 -17.10
N THR A 192 -14.16 -2.63 -16.99
CA THR A 192 -13.38 -2.13 -18.12
C THR A 192 -12.03 -2.84 -18.13
N VAL A 193 -11.71 -3.56 -19.21
CA VAL A 193 -10.40 -4.19 -19.43
C VAL A 193 -9.63 -3.35 -20.42
N TYR A 194 -8.49 -2.79 -20.00
CA TYR A 194 -7.60 -2.03 -20.85
C TYR A 194 -6.74 -2.93 -21.74
N ASP A 195 -6.36 -2.43 -22.93
CA ASP A 195 -5.39 -3.12 -23.80
C ASP A 195 -3.95 -2.89 -23.35
N LEU A 196 -3.71 -3.25 -22.12
CA LEU A 196 -2.43 -3.13 -21.42
C LEU A 196 -2.23 -4.37 -20.57
N GLU A 197 -1.04 -4.95 -20.60
CA GLU A 197 -0.70 -6.16 -19.85
C GLU A 197 0.18 -5.81 -18.65
N VAL A 198 -0.18 -6.31 -17.47
CA VAL A 198 0.68 -6.34 -16.28
C VAL A 198 1.58 -7.56 -16.37
N SER A 199 2.89 -7.37 -16.28
CA SER A 199 3.86 -8.46 -16.29
C SER A 199 3.49 -9.55 -15.28
N GLN A 200 3.54 -10.81 -15.72
CA GLN A 200 3.35 -11.96 -14.82
C GLN A 200 4.63 -12.28 -14.04
N THR A 201 5.76 -11.67 -14.40
CA THR A 201 7.01 -11.76 -13.64
C THR A 201 7.09 -10.62 -12.63
N THR A 202 7.40 -10.96 -11.38
CA THR A 202 7.65 -9.97 -10.32
C THR A 202 9.10 -9.52 -10.36
N HIS A 203 9.33 -8.21 -10.56
CA HIS A 203 10.66 -7.59 -10.63
C HIS A 203 11.13 -7.05 -9.28
N SER A 204 10.21 -6.64 -8.40
CA SER A 204 10.55 -6.30 -7.03
C SER A 204 10.93 -7.54 -6.22
N LYS A 205 11.78 -7.36 -5.20
CA LYS A 205 12.12 -8.42 -4.23
C LYS A 205 11.33 -8.23 -2.95
N SER A 206 11.12 -9.32 -2.23
CA SER A 206 10.48 -9.23 -0.92
C SER A 206 10.95 -10.34 0.01
N LYS A 207 10.81 -10.12 1.32
CA LYS A 207 10.96 -11.15 2.33
C LYS A 207 9.86 -10.97 3.36
N PHE A 208 8.77 -11.68 3.16
CA PHE A 208 7.67 -11.75 4.09
C PHE A 208 7.82 -13.03 4.91
N ASN A 209 8.21 -12.88 6.18
CA ASN A 209 8.50 -14.03 7.00
C ASN A 209 7.22 -14.77 7.39
N THR A 210 7.31 -16.08 7.32
CA THR A 210 6.34 -17.01 7.89
C THR A 210 6.88 -17.54 9.22
N THR A 211 6.01 -17.69 10.18
CA THR A 211 6.37 -18.13 11.54
C THR A 211 5.91 -19.54 11.84
N PHE A 212 5.79 -20.36 10.81
CA PHE A 212 5.25 -21.73 10.87
C PHE A 212 5.72 -22.57 12.05
N HIS A 213 6.96 -22.39 12.49
CA HIS A 213 7.55 -23.16 13.58
C HIS A 213 7.27 -22.61 14.98
N THR A 214 6.73 -21.38 15.10
CA THR A 214 6.67 -20.66 16.38
C THR A 214 5.26 -20.28 16.79
N TYR A 215 4.41 -19.84 15.86
CA TYR A 215 3.17 -19.13 16.16
C TYR A 215 1.92 -19.68 15.47
N LEU A 216 2.02 -20.77 14.71
CA LEU A 216 0.84 -21.44 14.13
C LEU A 216 0.05 -22.24 15.17
N GLY A 217 0.61 -22.45 16.34
CA GLY A 217 -0.03 -23.15 17.42
C GLY A 217 -0.34 -24.60 17.10
N GLU A 218 -1.54 -25.01 17.52
CA GLU A 218 -2.09 -26.33 17.24
C GLU A 218 -2.55 -26.48 15.78
N LEU A 219 -2.42 -25.41 14.94
CA LEU A 219 -2.67 -25.53 13.52
C LEU A 219 -1.58 -26.45 12.94
N ASP A 220 -2.00 -27.52 12.30
CA ASP A 220 -1.09 -28.49 11.67
C ASP A 220 -0.15 -27.80 10.68
N SER A 221 1.10 -27.58 11.09
CA SER A 221 2.15 -27.04 10.22
C SER A 221 2.78 -28.16 9.39
N THR A 222 1.94 -28.91 8.67
CA THR A 222 2.43 -29.87 7.69
C THR A 222 3.09 -29.16 6.52
N GLN A 223 3.91 -29.89 5.75
CA GLN A 223 4.54 -29.30 4.57
C GLN A 223 3.48 -28.84 3.55
N GLU A 224 2.38 -29.57 3.43
CA GLU A 224 1.24 -29.20 2.57
C GLU A 224 0.62 -27.88 2.99
N MET A 225 0.47 -27.64 4.29
CA MET A 225 -0.02 -26.34 4.80
C MET A 225 0.96 -25.23 4.46
N ILE A 226 2.27 -25.45 4.69
CA ILE A 226 3.32 -24.48 4.35
C ILE A 226 3.31 -24.16 2.86
N ASP A 227 3.24 -25.19 2.01
CA ASP A 227 3.19 -25.03 0.56
C ASP A 227 1.93 -24.22 0.13
N SER A 228 0.79 -24.38 0.83
CA SER A 228 -0.41 -23.60 0.57
C SER A 228 -0.25 -22.10 0.89
N TYR A 229 0.45 -21.77 2.01
CA TYR A 229 0.78 -20.37 2.34
C TYR A 229 1.74 -19.77 1.32
N ILE A 230 2.78 -20.51 0.91
CA ILE A 230 3.75 -20.06 -0.09
C ILE A 230 3.06 -19.83 -1.44
N ALA A 231 2.21 -20.76 -1.87
CA ALA A 231 1.42 -20.60 -3.09
C ALA A 231 0.51 -19.37 -3.02
N LYS A 232 -0.13 -19.16 -1.86
CA LYS A 232 -0.96 -17.98 -1.64
C LYS A 232 -0.13 -16.69 -1.65
N MET A 233 1.05 -16.67 -1.01
CA MET A 233 1.96 -15.52 -1.08
C MET A 233 2.35 -15.17 -2.52
N ALA A 234 2.61 -16.17 -3.38
CA ALA A 234 2.92 -15.95 -4.79
C ALA A 234 1.78 -15.27 -5.55
N GLU A 235 0.50 -15.56 -5.24
CA GLU A 235 -0.65 -14.83 -5.82
C GLU A 235 -0.58 -13.32 -5.52
N TYR A 236 -0.01 -12.95 -4.37
CA TYR A 236 0.21 -11.57 -3.94
C TYR A 236 1.58 -11.01 -4.35
N ARG A 237 2.35 -11.73 -5.19
CA ARG A 237 3.69 -11.36 -5.65
C ARG A 237 4.69 -11.18 -4.49
N LEU A 238 4.55 -12.00 -3.46
CA LEU A 238 5.39 -12.00 -2.26
C LEU A 238 6.26 -13.24 -2.22
N SER A 239 7.52 -13.06 -1.76
CA SER A 239 8.48 -14.12 -1.55
C SER A 239 8.56 -14.50 -0.07
N PRO A 240 8.54 -15.80 0.27
CA PRO A 240 8.57 -16.25 1.65
C PRO A 240 9.95 -16.10 2.29
N GLY A 241 9.98 -15.93 3.60
CA GLY A 241 11.24 -15.92 4.38
C GLY A 241 11.86 -17.31 4.54
N THR A 242 11.08 -18.37 4.38
CA THR A 242 11.54 -19.77 4.39
C THR A 242 10.67 -20.62 3.48
N VAL A 243 11.23 -21.69 2.93
CA VAL A 243 10.53 -22.60 2.00
C VAL A 243 10.06 -23.89 2.68
N MET A 244 10.36 -24.06 3.96
CA MET A 244 9.97 -25.24 4.75
C MET A 244 9.86 -24.89 6.23
N HIS A 245 9.28 -25.79 7.01
CA HIS A 245 9.13 -25.62 8.45
C HIS A 245 10.49 -25.42 9.13
N GLY A 246 10.63 -24.33 9.91
CA GLY A 246 11.91 -23.94 10.50
C GLY A 246 12.54 -25.01 11.40
N SER A 247 11.72 -25.77 12.16
CA SER A 247 12.22 -26.87 13.00
C SER A 247 12.67 -28.11 12.22
N ALA A 248 12.29 -28.22 10.94
CA ALA A 248 12.74 -29.30 10.06
C ALA A 248 14.07 -28.98 9.40
N ILE A 249 14.48 -27.70 9.37
CA ILE A 249 15.77 -27.28 8.82
C ILE A 249 16.88 -27.76 9.76
N ASN A 250 17.78 -28.57 9.23
CA ASN A 250 18.89 -29.17 9.98
C ASN A 250 20.21 -29.13 9.19
N THR A 251 21.27 -29.58 9.79
CA THR A 251 22.65 -29.49 9.25
C THR A 251 23.01 -30.60 8.24
N SER A 252 22.06 -31.48 7.91
CA SER A 252 22.34 -32.58 6.99
C SER A 252 22.37 -32.12 5.54
N ARG A 253 23.16 -32.84 4.73
CA ARG A 253 23.18 -32.60 3.28
C ARG A 253 21.82 -32.90 2.62
N GLU A 254 21.14 -33.95 3.08
CA GLU A 254 19.79 -34.30 2.61
C GLU A 254 18.78 -33.19 2.84
N CYS A 255 18.82 -32.54 4.00
CA CYS A 255 17.97 -31.37 4.28
C CYS A 255 18.33 -30.20 3.37
N MET A 256 19.59 -29.93 3.12
CA MET A 256 20.04 -28.90 2.19
C MET A 256 19.51 -29.15 0.77
N GLU A 257 19.67 -30.39 0.27
CA GLU A 257 19.19 -30.79 -1.06
C GLU A 257 17.67 -30.60 -1.17
N TYR A 258 16.92 -31.06 -0.18
CA TYR A 258 15.47 -30.84 -0.12
C TYR A 258 15.09 -29.35 -0.11
N TYR A 259 15.79 -28.53 0.71
CA TYR A 259 15.55 -27.08 0.77
C TYR A 259 15.79 -26.40 -0.57
N VAL A 260 16.89 -26.73 -1.23
CA VAL A 260 17.25 -26.18 -2.56
C VAL A 260 16.26 -26.62 -3.64
N ASP A 261 15.78 -27.87 -3.56
CA ASP A 261 14.75 -28.36 -4.47
C ASP A 261 13.44 -27.62 -4.30
N LYS A 262 13.01 -27.40 -3.06
CA LYS A 262 11.83 -26.60 -2.74
C LYS A 262 12.01 -25.13 -3.17
N ALA A 263 13.17 -24.54 -2.90
CA ALA A 263 13.48 -23.17 -3.34
C ALA A 263 13.39 -23.04 -4.87
N TYR A 264 13.95 -24.01 -5.59
CA TYR A 264 13.85 -24.07 -7.04
C TYR A 264 12.40 -24.19 -7.50
N GLU A 265 11.59 -25.06 -6.88
CA GLU A 265 10.18 -25.26 -7.21
C GLU A 265 9.39 -23.95 -7.09
N ILE A 266 9.51 -23.24 -5.98
CA ILE A 266 8.74 -22.01 -5.74
C ILE A 266 9.10 -20.85 -6.67
N VAL A 267 10.40 -20.71 -7.03
CA VAL A 267 10.84 -19.63 -7.94
C VAL A 267 10.61 -19.94 -9.42
N GLN A 268 10.12 -21.14 -9.76
CA GLN A 268 9.55 -21.41 -11.08
C GLN A 268 8.23 -20.66 -11.30
N ASN A 269 7.51 -20.30 -10.24
CA ASN A 269 6.42 -19.35 -10.33
C ASN A 269 7.00 -17.95 -10.58
N PRO A 270 6.75 -17.31 -11.73
CA PRO A 270 7.34 -16.01 -12.03
C PRO A 270 6.93 -14.90 -11.06
N LYS A 271 5.84 -15.10 -10.31
CA LYS A 271 5.39 -14.16 -9.27
C LYS A 271 6.21 -14.24 -7.99
N THR A 272 7.03 -15.28 -7.79
CA THR A 272 7.98 -15.38 -6.66
C THR A 272 9.36 -14.94 -7.12
N SER A 273 9.83 -13.81 -6.63
CA SER A 273 11.06 -13.17 -7.12
C SER A 273 12.33 -13.73 -6.50
N ASN A 274 12.27 -14.24 -5.25
CA ASN A 274 13.46 -14.67 -4.52
C ASN A 274 13.12 -15.65 -3.37
N PHE A 275 14.18 -16.21 -2.77
CA PHE A 275 14.14 -16.96 -1.53
C PHE A 275 15.38 -16.65 -0.67
N ASN A 276 15.33 -16.96 0.63
CA ASN A 276 16.41 -16.67 1.58
C ASN A 276 17.20 -17.94 1.91
N ILE A 277 18.54 -17.86 2.04
CA ILE A 277 19.38 -18.96 2.53
C ILE A 277 19.17 -19.09 4.05
N PRO A 278 18.90 -20.30 4.58
CA PRO A 278 18.84 -20.50 6.02
C PRO A 278 20.24 -20.41 6.64
N TYR A 279 20.31 -20.07 7.92
CA TYR A 279 21.57 -20.03 8.67
C TYR A 279 21.50 -20.85 9.96
N PHE A 280 22.65 -21.32 10.42
CA PHE A 280 22.81 -22.03 11.69
C PHE A 280 23.75 -21.24 12.58
N THR A 281 23.46 -21.21 13.87
CA THR A 281 24.26 -20.45 14.83
C THR A 281 25.61 -21.14 15.06
N ALA A 282 26.68 -20.37 15.01
CA ALA A 282 28.03 -20.77 15.36
C ALA A 282 28.68 -19.73 16.29
N GLN A 283 29.93 -19.98 16.69
CA GLN A 283 30.75 -19.04 17.45
C GLN A 283 32.16 -18.96 16.85
N ARG A 284 32.64 -17.72 16.75
CA ARG A 284 34.03 -17.44 16.37
C ARG A 284 34.64 -16.42 17.32
N ASN A 285 35.77 -16.77 17.92
CA ASN A 285 36.49 -15.93 18.89
C ASN A 285 35.61 -15.44 20.05
N GLY A 286 34.68 -16.28 20.51
CA GLY A 286 33.76 -15.95 21.59
C GLY A 286 32.55 -15.14 21.20
N GLN A 287 32.42 -14.75 19.94
CA GLN A 287 31.26 -13.99 19.40
C GLN A 287 30.32 -14.91 18.61
N LYS A 288 29.03 -14.64 18.69
CA LYS A 288 27.99 -15.32 17.89
C LYS A 288 28.11 -14.95 16.42
N THR A 289 28.11 -15.97 15.58
CA THR A 289 28.07 -15.86 14.12
C THR A 289 27.22 -17.00 13.54
N PHE A 290 27.09 -17.08 12.23
CA PHE A 290 26.51 -18.25 11.57
C PHE A 290 27.61 -19.27 11.18
N ASP A 291 27.21 -20.54 10.98
CA ASP A 291 28.11 -21.58 10.50
C ASP A 291 28.44 -21.37 9.02
N ARG A 292 29.60 -20.80 8.76
CA ARG A 292 30.11 -20.52 7.42
C ARG A 292 30.21 -21.78 6.54
N ASN A 293 30.52 -22.94 7.11
CA ASN A 293 30.63 -24.16 6.31
C ASN A 293 29.27 -24.64 5.84
N LEU A 294 28.25 -24.52 6.66
CA LEU A 294 26.87 -24.82 6.28
C LEU A 294 26.34 -23.79 5.25
N PHE A 295 26.64 -22.51 5.43
CA PHE A 295 26.34 -21.50 4.41
C PHE A 295 26.97 -21.87 3.06
N ILE A 296 28.25 -22.21 3.01
CA ILE A 296 28.94 -22.65 1.79
C ILE A 296 28.24 -23.89 1.20
N MET A 297 27.84 -24.84 2.03
CA MET A 297 27.13 -26.05 1.57
C MET A 297 25.81 -25.71 0.87
N TYR A 298 25.01 -24.78 1.43
CA TYR A 298 23.78 -24.31 0.79
C TYR A 298 24.06 -23.58 -0.52
N VAL A 299 25.07 -22.69 -0.56
CA VAL A 299 25.48 -22.00 -1.79
C VAL A 299 25.94 -23.01 -2.86
N GLU A 300 26.75 -24.02 -2.50
CA GLU A 300 27.14 -25.08 -3.44
C GLU A 300 25.92 -25.84 -3.98
N GLY A 301 24.96 -26.19 -3.13
CA GLY A 301 23.71 -26.82 -3.57
C GLY A 301 22.93 -25.94 -4.56
N ILE A 302 22.84 -24.64 -4.33
CA ILE A 302 22.22 -23.67 -5.24
C ILE A 302 22.98 -23.59 -6.58
N LEU A 303 24.32 -23.58 -6.55
CA LEU A 303 25.15 -23.60 -7.75
C LEU A 303 24.96 -24.92 -8.54
N GLU A 304 24.99 -26.07 -7.85
CA GLU A 304 24.76 -27.39 -8.48
C GLU A 304 23.38 -27.43 -9.13
N LYS A 305 22.33 -26.95 -8.45
CA LYS A 305 20.97 -26.87 -9.01
C LYS A 305 20.91 -25.93 -10.21
N SER A 306 21.57 -24.77 -10.13
CA SER A 306 21.62 -23.81 -11.24
C SER A 306 22.22 -24.43 -12.49
N PHE A 307 23.37 -25.07 -12.38
CA PHE A 307 24.05 -25.68 -13.52
C PHE A 307 23.35 -26.95 -14.03
N ALA A 308 22.76 -27.74 -13.12
CA ALA A 308 22.01 -28.94 -13.50
C ALA A 308 20.74 -28.64 -14.30
N THR A 309 20.08 -27.52 -14.01
CA THR A 309 18.80 -27.16 -14.63
C THR A 309 18.94 -26.12 -15.75
N GLY A 310 20.07 -25.42 -15.85
CA GLY A 310 20.23 -24.26 -16.75
C GLY A 310 19.43 -23.04 -16.30
N PHE A 311 18.92 -23.01 -15.08
CA PHE A 311 18.19 -21.88 -14.47
C PHE A 311 19.05 -21.21 -13.41
N ASN A 312 19.30 -19.91 -13.53
CA ASN A 312 20.15 -19.19 -12.57
C ASN A 312 19.41 -19.00 -11.21
N LEU A 313 19.42 -20.08 -10.39
CA LEU A 313 18.82 -20.06 -9.06
C LEU A 313 19.55 -19.09 -8.12
N MET A 314 20.86 -18.84 -8.35
CA MET A 314 21.65 -17.90 -7.56
C MET A 314 21.13 -16.46 -7.69
N ALA A 315 20.67 -16.05 -8.86
CA ALA A 315 20.07 -14.74 -9.08
C ALA A 315 18.74 -14.52 -8.32
N LYS A 316 18.12 -15.61 -7.86
CA LYS A 316 16.91 -15.60 -7.04
C LYS A 316 17.18 -15.67 -5.54
N THR A 317 18.44 -15.62 -5.14
CA THR A 317 18.86 -15.85 -3.76
C THR A 317 19.10 -14.53 -3.03
N ILE A 318 18.69 -14.44 -1.77
CA ILE A 318 19.07 -13.40 -0.82
C ILE A 318 19.61 -14.02 0.46
N PHE A 319 20.31 -13.25 1.26
CA PHE A 319 20.75 -13.70 2.59
C PHE A 319 20.48 -12.59 3.62
N SER A 320 19.74 -12.95 4.66
CA SER A 320 19.60 -12.14 5.87
C SER A 320 19.80 -13.02 7.09
N CYS A 321 20.49 -12.50 8.09
CA CYS A 321 20.90 -13.27 9.27
C CYS A 321 20.29 -12.64 10.53
N GLY A 322 19.34 -13.33 11.16
CA GLY A 322 18.68 -12.85 12.39
C GLY A 322 19.62 -12.69 13.60
N LEU A 323 20.89 -13.08 13.49
CA LEU A 323 21.88 -12.80 14.54
C LEU A 323 22.27 -11.33 14.62
N ILE A 324 22.02 -10.58 13.54
CA ILE A 324 22.26 -9.13 13.40
C ILE A 324 20.99 -8.43 12.88
N ASP A 325 19.81 -8.89 13.32
CA ASP A 325 18.56 -8.23 13.07
C ASP A 325 18.40 -7.05 14.05
N GLU A 326 18.13 -5.85 13.54
CA GLU A 326 18.07 -4.60 14.30
C GLU A 326 19.22 -4.45 15.33
N PRO A 327 20.49 -4.61 14.89
CA PRO A 327 21.62 -4.77 15.80
C PRO A 327 21.87 -3.56 16.69
N ASP A 328 21.51 -2.37 16.23
CA ASP A 328 21.60 -1.12 16.96
C ASP A 328 20.49 -0.95 18.03
N LEU A 329 19.32 -1.56 17.83
CA LEU A 329 18.23 -1.53 18.80
C LEU A 329 18.40 -2.61 19.88
N PHE A 330 18.86 -3.79 19.50
CA PHE A 330 18.97 -4.94 20.40
C PHE A 330 20.38 -5.13 21.00
N GLY A 331 21.30 -4.17 20.81
CA GLY A 331 22.65 -4.25 21.36
C GLY A 331 23.49 -5.38 20.76
N LEU A 332 23.34 -5.65 19.48
CA LEU A 332 24.00 -6.73 18.74
C LEU A 332 25.13 -6.23 17.84
N MET A 333 25.53 -4.96 17.95
CA MET A 333 26.55 -4.34 17.09
C MET A 333 27.91 -5.05 17.16
N ASP A 334 28.24 -5.67 18.28
CA ASP A 334 29.47 -6.47 18.44
C ASP A 334 29.53 -7.71 17.55
N ARG A 335 28.38 -8.21 17.08
CA ARG A 335 28.27 -9.36 16.17
C ARG A 335 28.44 -8.98 14.71
N VAL A 336 28.10 -7.76 14.35
CA VAL A 336 28.07 -7.29 12.94
C VAL A 336 29.39 -7.58 12.21
N PRO A 337 30.57 -7.15 12.70
CA PRO A 337 31.82 -7.39 11.96
C PRO A 337 32.14 -8.86 11.76
N VAL A 338 31.81 -9.72 12.73
CA VAL A 338 32.09 -11.17 12.65
C VAL A 338 31.16 -11.84 11.63
N VAL A 339 29.89 -11.47 11.61
CA VAL A 339 28.91 -11.99 10.64
C VAL A 339 29.22 -11.50 9.22
N CYS A 340 29.55 -10.22 9.04
CA CYS A 340 29.94 -9.68 7.74
C CYS A 340 31.23 -10.32 7.19
N GLU A 341 32.23 -10.52 8.03
CA GLU A 341 33.47 -11.18 7.62
C GLU A 341 33.22 -12.66 7.25
N ASP A 342 32.44 -13.41 8.05
CA ASP A 342 32.12 -14.80 7.72
C ASP A 342 31.31 -14.93 6.43
N PHE A 343 30.42 -13.96 6.16
CA PHE A 343 29.68 -13.89 4.90
C PHE A 343 30.64 -13.71 3.72
N LYS A 344 31.49 -12.69 3.74
CA LYS A 344 32.47 -12.43 2.67
C LYS A 344 33.40 -13.62 2.43
N LEU A 345 33.88 -14.24 3.51
CA LEU A 345 34.73 -15.46 3.40
C LEU A 345 33.94 -16.64 2.82
N GLY A 346 32.66 -16.78 3.16
CA GLY A 346 31.78 -17.81 2.62
C GLY A 346 31.51 -17.62 1.13
N VAL A 347 31.16 -16.40 0.70
CA VAL A 347 30.99 -16.05 -0.71
C VAL A 347 32.28 -16.31 -1.50
N ASN A 348 33.42 -15.80 -1.05
CA ASN A 348 34.72 -15.99 -1.72
C ASN A 348 35.11 -17.46 -1.85
N ALA A 349 34.88 -18.30 -0.82
CA ALA A 349 35.10 -19.70 -0.89
C ALA A 349 34.21 -20.41 -1.92
N SER A 350 32.96 -19.99 -2.03
CA SER A 350 31.97 -20.51 -2.99
C SER A 350 32.30 -20.08 -4.42
N LEU A 351 32.74 -18.83 -4.64
CA LEU A 351 33.23 -18.34 -5.92
C LEU A 351 34.37 -19.18 -6.47
N GLY A 352 35.31 -19.62 -5.60
CA GLY A 352 36.39 -20.51 -5.97
C GLY A 352 35.93 -21.87 -6.48
N LYS A 353 34.67 -22.26 -6.26
CA LYS A 353 34.12 -23.58 -6.66
C LYS A 353 33.24 -23.51 -7.91
N VAL A 354 32.85 -22.33 -8.36
CA VAL A 354 31.91 -22.12 -9.50
C VAL A 354 32.38 -22.88 -10.72
N ALA A 355 33.61 -22.67 -11.18
CA ALA A 355 34.13 -23.31 -12.38
C ALA A 355 34.18 -24.86 -12.25
N THR A 356 34.56 -25.38 -11.08
CA THR A 356 34.63 -26.83 -10.83
C THR A 356 33.24 -27.46 -10.84
N ILE A 357 32.23 -26.78 -10.24
CA ILE A 357 30.85 -27.27 -10.22
C ILE A 357 30.28 -27.19 -11.65
N ALA A 358 30.42 -26.06 -12.35
CA ALA A 358 29.94 -25.85 -13.70
C ALA A 358 30.46 -26.92 -14.70
N SER A 359 31.71 -27.30 -14.57
CA SER A 359 32.32 -28.33 -15.46
C SER A 359 31.67 -29.71 -15.38
N LYS A 360 31.03 -30.05 -14.26
CA LYS A 360 30.27 -31.30 -14.10
C LYS A 360 29.02 -31.35 -14.99
N TYR A 361 28.50 -30.20 -15.34
CA TYR A 361 27.23 -30.05 -16.08
C TYR A 361 27.40 -29.52 -17.51
N ASN A 362 28.65 -29.35 -17.98
CA ASN A 362 28.97 -28.80 -19.30
C ASN A 362 28.27 -27.43 -19.55
N ALA A 363 28.18 -26.56 -18.53
CA ALA A 363 27.56 -25.25 -18.63
C ALA A 363 28.33 -24.34 -19.59
N SER A 364 27.61 -23.48 -20.35
CA SER A 364 28.26 -22.52 -21.24
C SER A 364 29.02 -21.45 -20.45
N PRO A 365 30.13 -20.90 -20.99
CA PRO A 365 30.89 -19.84 -20.31
C PRO A 365 30.03 -18.64 -19.94
N GLU A 366 29.09 -18.25 -20.80
CA GLU A 366 28.17 -17.13 -20.58
C GLU A 366 27.26 -17.40 -19.36
N PHE A 367 26.72 -18.61 -19.26
CA PHE A 367 25.88 -18.98 -18.13
C PHE A 367 26.67 -19.10 -16.83
N VAL A 368 27.91 -19.60 -16.89
CA VAL A 368 28.82 -19.65 -15.75
C VAL A 368 29.08 -18.24 -15.22
N GLU A 369 29.32 -17.28 -16.12
CA GLU A 369 29.55 -15.90 -15.71
C GLU A 369 28.30 -15.23 -15.10
N GLN A 370 27.11 -15.50 -15.65
CA GLN A 370 25.85 -15.02 -15.06
C GLN A 370 25.64 -15.56 -13.64
N VAL A 371 25.90 -16.85 -13.38
CA VAL A 371 25.77 -17.45 -12.07
C VAL A 371 26.85 -16.94 -11.12
N ARG A 372 28.09 -16.77 -11.62
CA ARG A 372 29.21 -16.21 -10.86
C ARG A 372 28.89 -14.78 -10.41
N LYS A 373 28.43 -13.94 -11.32
CA LYS A 373 28.04 -12.55 -11.01
C LYS A 373 26.92 -12.50 -9.99
N ALA A 374 25.88 -13.36 -10.13
CA ALA A 374 24.80 -13.42 -9.17
C ALA A 374 25.26 -13.83 -7.75
N LEU A 375 26.31 -14.65 -7.64
CA LEU A 375 26.93 -14.98 -6.34
C LEU A 375 27.78 -13.82 -5.79
N GLU A 376 28.49 -13.09 -6.66
CA GLU A 376 29.22 -11.88 -6.24
C GLU A 376 28.31 -10.81 -5.69
N ASP A 377 27.13 -10.64 -6.35
CA ASP A 377 26.12 -9.65 -6.00
C ASP A 377 25.15 -10.13 -4.91
N LEU A 378 25.37 -11.30 -4.30
CA LEU A 378 24.51 -11.81 -3.23
C LEU A 378 24.54 -10.84 -2.03
N PRO A 379 23.39 -10.24 -1.65
CA PRO A 379 23.37 -9.28 -0.54
C PRO A 379 23.35 -10.00 0.82
N LEU A 380 24.11 -9.48 1.79
CA LEU A 380 23.81 -9.65 3.20
C LEU A 380 22.96 -8.48 3.68
N ILE A 381 21.66 -8.70 3.84
CA ILE A 381 20.70 -7.65 4.17
C ILE A 381 20.63 -7.52 5.69
N VAL A 382 20.89 -6.30 6.20
CA VAL A 382 20.89 -5.99 7.65
C VAL A 382 19.78 -4.98 7.95
N SER A 383 18.83 -5.35 8.81
CA SER A 383 17.69 -4.51 9.22
C SER A 383 18.15 -3.39 10.15
N MET A 384 18.65 -2.30 9.62
CA MET A 384 19.09 -1.11 10.38
C MET A 384 19.19 0.13 9.49
N PRO A 385 19.11 1.36 10.06
CA PRO A 385 19.43 2.57 9.33
C PRO A 385 20.93 2.67 9.03
N TYR A 386 21.27 3.45 7.99
CA TYR A 386 22.65 3.73 7.63
C TYR A 386 23.42 4.34 8.81
N LYS A 387 24.59 3.76 9.08
CA LYS A 387 25.58 4.26 10.05
C LYS A 387 26.99 4.05 9.50
N GLU A 388 27.83 5.09 9.53
CA GLU A 388 29.23 4.98 9.09
C GLU A 388 29.98 3.88 9.85
N GLU A 389 29.76 3.77 11.16
CA GLU A 389 30.33 2.71 12.00
C GLU A 389 29.98 1.31 11.47
N ALA A 390 28.75 1.10 11.00
CA ALA A 390 28.32 -0.21 10.46
C ALA A 390 28.96 -0.50 9.08
N VAL A 391 29.20 0.55 8.27
CA VAL A 391 29.99 0.42 7.03
C VAL A 391 31.42 -0.03 7.34
N GLU A 392 32.07 0.57 8.34
CA GLU A 392 33.39 0.15 8.80
C GLU A 392 33.41 -1.29 9.31
N MET A 393 32.29 -1.78 9.89
CA MET A 393 32.09 -3.17 10.29
C MET A 393 31.79 -4.12 9.12
N GLY A 394 31.63 -3.61 7.92
CA GLY A 394 31.45 -4.37 6.68
C GLY A 394 30.00 -4.55 6.20
N VAL A 395 29.05 -3.78 6.72
CA VAL A 395 27.67 -3.76 6.19
C VAL A 395 27.66 -3.02 4.85
N GLU A 396 27.15 -3.67 3.82
CA GLU A 396 27.04 -3.16 2.45
C GLU A 396 25.58 -2.94 2.04
N THR A 397 24.65 -3.74 2.58
CA THR A 397 23.21 -3.63 2.26
C THR A 397 22.40 -3.37 3.53
N PHE A 398 22.04 -2.10 3.72
CA PHE A 398 21.14 -1.66 4.79
C PHE A 398 19.68 -1.84 4.38
N CYS A 399 18.86 -2.25 5.34
CA CYS A 399 17.41 -2.32 5.22
C CYS A 399 16.78 -1.51 6.37
N PRO A 400 16.66 -0.17 6.23
CA PRO A 400 16.08 0.69 7.26
C PRO A 400 14.56 0.65 7.26
N TYR A 401 13.93 1.31 8.22
CA TYR A 401 12.51 1.65 8.12
C TYR A 401 12.24 2.49 6.86
N ALA A 402 11.08 2.31 6.24
CA ALA A 402 10.67 3.09 5.08
C ALA A 402 10.72 4.61 5.35
N SER A 403 10.51 5.06 6.60
CA SER A 403 10.64 6.47 7.00
C SER A 403 12.03 7.08 6.82
N GLU A 404 13.08 6.26 6.72
CA GLU A 404 14.44 6.73 6.46
C GLU A 404 14.68 7.18 5.01
N TYR A 405 13.66 7.09 4.16
CA TYR A 405 13.66 7.60 2.78
C TYR A 405 12.85 8.90 2.62
N ASP A 406 12.43 9.56 3.72
CA ASP A 406 11.51 10.71 3.66
C ASP A 406 12.12 11.95 2.97
N SER A 407 13.38 12.27 3.22
CA SER A 407 14.06 13.39 2.59
C SER A 407 15.16 12.97 1.60
N GLU A 408 15.48 13.85 0.67
CA GLU A 408 16.58 13.64 -0.27
C GLU A 408 17.91 13.34 0.44
N MET A 409 18.26 14.13 1.47
CA MET A 409 19.45 13.92 2.30
C MET A 409 19.48 12.53 2.97
N GLN A 410 18.30 11.98 3.36
CA GLN A 410 18.24 10.62 3.89
C GLN A 410 18.46 9.60 2.78
N ARG A 411 17.84 9.77 1.61
CA ARG A 411 18.00 8.87 0.45
C ARG A 411 19.42 8.82 -0.07
N GLU A 412 20.14 9.96 -0.05
CA GLU A 412 21.56 10.04 -0.44
C GLU A 412 22.45 9.06 0.31
N LYS A 413 22.13 8.75 1.58
CA LYS A 413 22.89 7.79 2.39
C LYS A 413 22.85 6.35 1.82
N TYR A 414 21.86 6.05 1.02
CA TYR A 414 21.65 4.74 0.42
C TYR A 414 21.97 4.71 -1.08
N ALA A 415 22.44 5.84 -1.64
CA ALA A 415 22.62 5.99 -3.10
C ALA A 415 23.66 5.01 -3.67
N ASP A 416 24.71 4.69 -2.90
CA ASP A 416 25.80 3.82 -3.33
C ASP A 416 25.51 2.33 -3.13
N GLN A 417 24.33 1.95 -2.57
CA GLN A 417 23.98 0.55 -2.42
C GLN A 417 23.54 -0.02 -3.77
N GLU A 418 24.09 -1.17 -4.15
CA GLU A 418 23.65 -1.90 -5.36
C GLU A 418 22.20 -2.39 -5.27
N GLN A 419 21.76 -2.74 -4.04
CA GLN A 419 20.39 -3.18 -3.77
C GLN A 419 19.84 -2.39 -2.58
N ARG A 420 18.80 -1.62 -2.80
CA ARG A 420 18.13 -0.85 -1.74
C ARG A 420 16.94 -1.62 -1.21
N TRP A 421 16.87 -1.73 0.11
CA TRP A 421 15.83 -2.43 0.84
C TRP A 421 15.25 -1.53 1.92
N TRP A 422 14.03 -1.81 2.32
CA TRP A 422 13.43 -1.27 3.53
C TRP A 422 12.51 -2.28 4.21
N TYR A 423 12.04 -1.93 5.40
CA TYR A 423 11.04 -2.74 6.10
C TYR A 423 10.04 -1.86 6.83
N THR A 424 8.90 -2.49 7.17
CA THR A 424 7.87 -1.97 8.06
C THR A 424 7.54 -3.04 9.11
N CYS A 425 7.17 -2.59 10.31
CA CYS A 425 6.67 -3.45 11.38
C CYS A 425 5.80 -2.61 12.32
N ILE A 426 5.99 -2.64 13.64
CA ILE A 426 5.34 -1.70 14.59
C ILE A 426 5.70 -0.23 14.30
N LYS A 427 6.68 -0.01 13.45
CA LYS A 427 7.13 1.27 12.90
C LYS A 427 7.45 1.10 11.41
N PRO A 428 7.46 2.19 10.61
CA PRO A 428 7.06 3.54 11.04
C PRO A 428 5.54 3.62 11.26
N ARG A 429 5.09 4.69 11.93
CA ARG A 429 3.66 4.95 12.17
C ARG A 429 3.16 6.07 11.25
N PRO A 430 1.85 6.18 11.02
CA PRO A 430 1.30 7.26 10.23
C PRO A 430 1.88 8.63 10.62
N PRO A 431 2.18 9.49 9.62
CA PRO A 431 1.77 9.42 8.21
C PRO A 431 2.64 8.53 7.32
N TYR A 432 3.65 7.86 7.87
CA TYR A 432 4.47 6.91 7.11
C TYR A 432 3.70 5.64 6.78
N PRO A 433 4.01 4.97 5.65
CA PRO A 433 3.29 3.78 5.24
C PRO A 433 3.59 2.58 6.15
N GLY A 434 2.58 1.74 6.33
CA GLY A 434 2.64 0.52 7.13
C GLY A 434 1.49 -0.43 6.79
N TYR A 435 1.40 -1.51 7.58
CA TYR A 435 0.40 -2.56 7.41
C TYR A 435 -0.50 -2.72 8.63
N HIS A 436 -0.65 -1.68 9.46
CA HIS A 436 -1.52 -1.76 10.63
C HIS A 436 -3.01 -1.76 10.24
N LEU A 437 -3.84 -2.32 11.13
CA LEU A 437 -5.29 -2.28 10.94
C LEU A 437 -5.86 -0.86 10.92
N GLU A 438 -5.21 0.05 11.64
CA GLU A 438 -5.60 1.46 11.73
C GLU A 438 -5.15 2.28 10.52
N ASP A 439 -4.18 1.78 9.73
CA ASP A 439 -3.72 2.44 8.51
C ASP A 439 -4.79 2.39 7.42
N THR A 440 -4.79 3.36 6.54
CA THR A 440 -5.56 3.27 5.30
C THR A 440 -5.00 2.16 4.42
N LEU A 441 -5.80 1.53 3.58
CA LEU A 441 -5.30 0.54 2.62
C LEU A 441 -4.44 1.18 1.53
N ILE A 442 -4.59 2.49 1.30
CA ILE A 442 -3.68 3.27 0.46
C ILE A 442 -2.24 3.20 1.00
N SER A 443 -2.07 3.20 2.31
CA SER A 443 -0.76 3.06 2.96
C SER A 443 -0.02 1.80 2.48
N ALA A 444 -0.68 0.65 2.54
CA ALA A 444 -0.13 -0.62 2.08
C ALA A 444 0.12 -0.64 0.56
N ARG A 445 -0.82 -0.11 -0.24
CA ARG A 445 -0.75 -0.10 -1.71
C ARG A 445 0.34 0.85 -2.23
N SER A 446 0.55 1.99 -1.57
CA SER A 446 1.52 3.02 -2.02
C SER A 446 2.99 2.66 -1.78
N LEU A 447 3.31 1.70 -0.91
CA LEU A 447 4.69 1.28 -0.68
C LEU A 447 5.40 0.86 -1.97
N SER A 448 4.72 0.14 -2.85
CA SER A 448 5.28 -0.30 -4.14
C SER A 448 5.50 0.86 -5.12
N TRP A 449 4.67 1.91 -5.08
CA TRP A 449 4.90 3.14 -5.83
C TRP A 449 6.16 3.87 -5.37
N MET A 450 6.34 3.98 -4.05
CA MET A 450 7.54 4.58 -3.44
C MET A 450 8.79 3.74 -3.75
N MET A 451 8.68 2.40 -3.75
CA MET A 451 9.78 1.51 -4.15
C MET A 451 10.26 1.84 -5.55
N SER A 452 9.35 1.99 -6.51
CA SER A 452 9.69 2.40 -7.87
C SER A 452 10.33 3.79 -7.93
N GLU A 453 9.77 4.79 -7.22
CA GLU A 453 10.27 6.17 -7.26
C GLU A 453 11.66 6.33 -6.64
N TYR A 454 11.99 5.54 -5.62
CA TYR A 454 13.25 5.67 -4.88
C TYR A 454 14.25 4.54 -5.17
N ASP A 455 14.03 3.76 -6.24
CA ASP A 455 14.85 2.61 -6.62
C ASP A 455 15.05 1.61 -5.48
N VAL A 456 14.05 1.44 -4.63
CA VAL A 456 14.04 0.41 -3.59
C VAL A 456 13.51 -0.88 -4.21
N ILE A 457 14.36 -1.88 -4.31
CA ILE A 457 13.99 -3.13 -4.97
C ILE A 457 13.40 -4.15 -4.02
N GLY A 458 13.61 -3.98 -2.71
CA GLY A 458 13.25 -4.99 -1.73
C GLY A 458 12.44 -4.48 -0.55
N ASN A 459 11.44 -5.26 -0.13
CA ASN A 459 10.56 -4.97 0.99
C ASN A 459 10.53 -6.13 1.99
N PHE A 460 10.82 -5.84 3.27
CA PHE A 460 10.75 -6.80 4.36
C PHE A 460 9.50 -6.58 5.20
N PHE A 461 8.93 -7.73 5.65
CA PHE A 461 7.95 -7.74 6.74
C PHE A 461 8.22 -8.93 7.66
N TRP A 462 8.28 -8.69 8.96
CA TRP A 462 8.81 -9.64 9.93
C TRP A 462 7.96 -10.90 10.12
N ALA A 463 6.63 -10.81 9.93
CA ALA A 463 5.74 -11.96 10.01
C ALA A 463 4.38 -11.70 9.33
N VAL A 464 3.80 -12.75 8.71
CA VAL A 464 2.49 -12.68 8.04
C VAL A 464 1.42 -13.55 8.71
N ASP A 465 1.80 -14.40 9.68
CA ASP A 465 0.98 -15.52 10.20
C ASP A 465 1.13 -15.73 11.72
N VAL A 466 1.31 -14.64 12.48
CA VAL A 466 1.35 -14.71 13.95
C VAL A 466 -0.04 -14.94 14.50
N TYR A 467 -0.31 -16.16 14.97
CA TYR A 467 -1.58 -16.58 15.58
C TYR A 467 -1.51 -16.71 17.10
N ALA A 468 -0.66 -15.88 17.68
CA ALA A 468 -0.45 -15.80 19.11
C ALA A 468 -0.30 -14.33 19.55
N LYS A 469 -0.61 -14.04 20.80
CA LYS A 469 -0.39 -12.72 21.41
C LYS A 469 0.87 -12.75 22.26
N TYR A 470 1.74 -11.75 22.07
CA TYR A 470 2.93 -11.57 22.90
C TYR A 470 2.58 -10.75 24.15
N ASP A 471 2.85 -11.26 25.33
CA ASP A 471 2.57 -10.61 26.62
C ASP A 471 3.75 -9.79 27.19
N GLY A 472 4.82 -9.63 26.41
CA GLY A 472 6.07 -8.99 26.82
C GLY A 472 7.17 -9.99 27.24
N LYS A 473 6.84 -11.29 27.34
CA LYS A 473 7.76 -12.37 27.68
C LYS A 473 7.56 -13.61 26.81
N ASN A 474 6.30 -14.01 26.62
CA ASN A 474 5.96 -15.24 25.92
C ASN A 474 4.85 -14.97 24.91
N TYR A 475 4.77 -15.83 23.89
CA TYR A 475 3.62 -15.90 23.01
C TYR A 475 2.60 -16.88 23.55
N GLN A 476 1.34 -16.47 23.56
CA GLN A 476 0.19 -17.28 23.95
C GLN A 476 -0.73 -17.39 22.75
N PHE A 477 -1.11 -18.63 22.38
CA PHE A 477 -2.04 -18.86 21.27
C PHE A 477 -3.39 -18.25 21.58
N ILE A 478 -4.04 -17.71 20.56
CA ILE A 478 -5.35 -17.06 20.65
C ILE A 478 -6.42 -18.01 20.14
N ASP A 479 -7.54 -18.09 20.87
CA ASP A 479 -8.66 -18.95 20.51
C ASP A 479 -9.57 -18.27 19.47
N ASP A 480 -9.67 -16.94 19.49
CA ASP A 480 -10.45 -16.15 18.52
C ASP A 480 -9.56 -15.11 17.84
N TYR A 481 -9.28 -15.38 16.57
CA TYR A 481 -8.42 -14.55 15.72
C TYR A 481 -9.03 -13.19 15.39
N TYR A 482 -10.33 -12.99 15.63
CA TYR A 482 -11.04 -11.75 15.31
C TYR A 482 -11.26 -10.85 16.52
N GLN A 483 -10.93 -11.32 17.73
CA GLN A 483 -11.01 -10.53 18.97
C GLN A 483 -9.65 -9.98 19.42
N VAL A 484 -8.55 -10.36 18.80
CA VAL A 484 -7.20 -9.98 19.19
C VAL A 484 -6.48 -9.30 18.03
N ALA A 485 -6.56 -7.97 17.96
CA ALA A 485 -5.90 -7.14 16.95
C ALA A 485 -4.45 -6.83 17.31
N ASP A 486 -4.14 -6.58 18.59
CA ASP A 486 -2.82 -6.26 19.12
C ASP A 486 -2.01 -7.51 19.49
N ARG A 487 -1.69 -8.35 18.51
CA ARG A 487 -0.92 -9.58 18.72
C ARG A 487 0.52 -9.30 19.13
N TYR A 488 1.08 -8.20 18.65
CA TYR A 488 2.29 -7.60 19.18
C TYR A 488 1.91 -6.31 19.96
N PRO A 489 2.55 -6.01 21.12
CA PRO A 489 2.12 -4.91 21.98
C PRO A 489 2.10 -3.56 21.27
N GLN A 490 1.01 -2.82 21.43
CA GLN A 490 0.80 -1.49 20.88
C GLN A 490 0.81 -1.40 19.33
N ALA A 491 0.52 -2.50 18.63
CA ALA A 491 0.47 -2.52 17.17
C ALA A 491 -0.68 -3.41 16.68
N ASN A 492 -1.81 -2.82 16.32
CA ASN A 492 -2.93 -3.56 15.77
C ASN A 492 -2.62 -4.03 14.36
N GLY A 493 -2.67 -5.33 14.12
CA GLY A 493 -2.44 -5.91 12.80
C GLY A 493 -0.98 -6.21 12.46
N ASP A 494 -0.01 -5.80 13.30
CA ASP A 494 1.38 -6.13 13.06
C ASP A 494 1.65 -7.63 13.26
N GLY A 495 2.46 -8.20 12.38
CA GLY A 495 2.83 -9.62 12.42
C GLY A 495 1.81 -10.57 11.79
N PHE A 496 0.69 -10.10 11.24
CA PHE A 496 -0.24 -10.96 10.51
C PHE A 496 -0.94 -10.23 9.36
N LEU A 497 -0.94 -10.88 8.21
CA LEU A 497 -1.65 -10.48 6.99
C LEU A 497 -2.58 -11.59 6.51
N PHE A 498 -2.33 -12.82 6.97
CA PHE A 498 -3.20 -13.97 6.80
C PHE A 498 -4.01 -14.27 8.06
N TYR A 499 -5.12 -14.93 7.86
CA TYR A 499 -5.92 -15.57 8.89
C TYR A 499 -6.00 -17.08 8.61
N PRO A 500 -6.10 -17.94 9.64
CA PRO A 500 -6.13 -19.38 9.39
C PRO A 500 -7.42 -19.80 8.67
N GLY A 501 -7.27 -20.61 7.62
CA GLY A 501 -8.40 -21.19 6.91
C GLY A 501 -8.95 -22.47 7.56
N SER A 502 -8.13 -23.16 8.35
CA SER A 502 -8.47 -24.44 8.97
C SER A 502 -9.72 -24.42 9.84
N PRO A 503 -10.09 -23.34 10.59
CA PRO A 503 -11.36 -23.28 11.30
C PRO A 503 -12.60 -23.37 10.39
N TYR A 504 -12.41 -23.07 9.11
CA TYR A 504 -13.45 -23.18 8.07
C TYR A 504 -13.30 -24.43 7.19
N GLY A 505 -12.37 -25.32 7.55
CA GLY A 505 -12.06 -26.52 6.76
C GLY A 505 -11.48 -26.20 5.39
N LEU A 506 -10.72 -25.10 5.29
CA LEU A 506 -9.99 -24.70 4.10
C LEU A 506 -8.51 -25.13 4.23
N ASP A 507 -7.95 -25.63 3.13
CA ASP A 507 -6.55 -26.07 3.06
C ASP A 507 -5.56 -24.90 2.88
N ALA A 508 -6.06 -23.69 2.61
CA ALA A 508 -5.26 -22.50 2.42
C ALA A 508 -5.69 -21.40 3.42
N PRO A 509 -4.78 -20.44 3.74
CA PRO A 509 -5.12 -19.32 4.59
C PRO A 509 -6.12 -18.38 3.94
N LEU A 510 -6.83 -17.60 4.77
CA LEU A 510 -7.64 -16.48 4.34
C LEU A 510 -6.74 -15.25 4.19
N ALA A 511 -6.90 -14.54 3.11
CA ALA A 511 -6.22 -13.25 2.92
C ALA A 511 -6.89 -12.14 3.73
N SER A 512 -6.16 -11.05 3.93
CA SER A 512 -6.69 -9.80 4.46
C SER A 512 -6.87 -8.74 3.38
N MET A 513 -7.71 -7.73 3.63
CA MET A 513 -7.82 -6.56 2.76
C MET A 513 -6.48 -5.82 2.60
N ARG A 514 -5.63 -5.86 3.64
CA ARG A 514 -4.26 -5.31 3.60
C ARG A 514 -3.40 -6.05 2.57
N LEU A 515 -3.54 -7.36 2.50
CA LEU A 515 -2.82 -8.19 1.55
C LEU A 515 -3.30 -7.95 0.11
N GLU A 516 -4.61 -7.76 -0.11
CA GLU A 516 -5.15 -7.33 -1.40
C GLU A 516 -4.52 -6.01 -1.85
N ALA A 517 -4.45 -5.02 -0.94
CA ALA A 517 -3.83 -3.73 -1.24
C ALA A 517 -2.32 -3.86 -1.57
N ILE A 518 -1.59 -4.75 -0.91
CA ILE A 518 -0.19 -5.06 -1.22
C ILE A 518 -0.06 -5.65 -2.63
N ARG A 519 -0.92 -6.62 -3.00
CA ARG A 519 -0.92 -7.21 -4.34
C ARG A 519 -1.14 -6.16 -5.41
N ASP A 520 -2.20 -5.36 -5.25
CA ASP A 520 -2.56 -4.33 -6.21
C ASP A 520 -1.40 -3.32 -6.38
N GLY A 521 -0.73 -2.94 -5.27
CA GLY A 521 0.47 -2.11 -5.32
C GLY A 521 1.64 -2.78 -6.05
N ASN A 522 1.86 -4.07 -5.84
CA ASN A 522 2.89 -4.83 -6.54
C ASN A 522 2.61 -4.96 -8.05
N GLU A 523 1.33 -5.04 -8.45
CA GLU A 523 0.93 -5.04 -9.85
C GLU A 523 1.13 -3.66 -10.51
N GLU A 524 0.89 -2.58 -9.77
CA GLU A 524 1.20 -1.22 -10.21
C GLU A 524 2.71 -0.96 -10.31
N TYR A 525 3.52 -1.57 -9.44
CA TYR A 525 4.98 -1.56 -9.56
C TYR A 525 5.44 -2.13 -10.92
N GLU A 526 4.82 -3.20 -11.40
CA GLU A 526 5.16 -3.79 -12.70
C GLU A 526 4.84 -2.85 -13.86
N LEU A 527 3.77 -2.06 -13.78
CA LEU A 527 3.46 -1.02 -14.76
C LEU A 527 4.48 0.12 -14.73
N LEU A 528 4.87 0.57 -13.53
CA LEU A 528 5.91 1.59 -13.34
C LEU A 528 7.26 1.11 -13.86
N TYR A 529 7.64 -0.13 -13.55
CA TYR A 529 8.87 -0.76 -14.03
C TYR A 529 8.91 -0.86 -15.56
N ALA A 530 7.80 -1.28 -16.17
CA ALA A 530 7.69 -1.37 -17.63
C ALA A 530 7.79 0.00 -18.29
N LEU A 531 7.15 1.02 -17.71
CA LEU A 531 7.26 2.40 -18.20
C LEU A 531 8.67 2.94 -18.12
N ASP A 532 9.33 2.79 -16.99
CA ASP A 532 10.71 3.24 -16.79
C ASP A 532 11.66 2.63 -17.82
N ASN A 533 11.50 1.34 -18.13
CA ASN A 533 12.27 0.68 -19.20
C ASN A 533 11.98 1.27 -20.58
N ILE A 534 10.71 1.55 -20.93
CA ILE A 534 10.36 2.18 -22.21
C ILE A 534 11.01 3.56 -22.33
N TYR A 535 11.00 4.36 -21.25
CA TYR A 535 11.62 5.67 -21.25
C TYR A 535 13.14 5.58 -21.41
N LYS A 536 13.79 4.66 -20.68
CA LYS A 536 15.23 4.39 -20.81
C LYS A 536 15.63 3.96 -22.23
N ASP A 537 14.85 3.09 -22.86
CA ASP A 537 15.09 2.64 -24.25
C ASP A 537 14.97 3.79 -25.25
N LEU A 538 14.14 4.80 -24.96
CA LEU A 538 14.02 6.01 -25.76
C LEU A 538 15.08 7.08 -25.40
N GLY A 539 15.89 6.86 -24.38
CA GLY A 539 16.89 7.81 -23.88
C GLY A 539 16.31 8.91 -22.99
N PHE A 540 15.19 8.65 -22.32
CA PHE A 540 14.51 9.58 -21.41
C PHE A 540 14.54 9.09 -19.97
N ASP A 541 14.29 10.02 -19.03
CA ASP A 541 14.10 9.77 -17.62
C ASP A 541 12.60 9.85 -17.27
N PHE A 542 12.09 8.83 -16.57
CA PHE A 542 10.70 8.75 -16.14
C PHE A 542 10.43 9.40 -14.78
N SER A 543 11.46 9.63 -13.97
CA SER A 543 11.35 9.99 -12.55
C SER A 543 10.52 11.26 -12.31
N SER A 544 10.66 12.29 -13.17
CA SER A 544 9.89 13.54 -13.07
C SER A 544 8.38 13.31 -13.24
N VAL A 545 8.01 12.50 -14.20
CA VAL A 545 6.60 12.16 -14.51
C VAL A 545 6.03 11.27 -13.42
N GLN A 546 6.77 10.26 -12.96
CA GLN A 546 6.37 9.41 -11.85
C GLN A 546 6.10 10.25 -10.60
N ARG A 547 7.02 11.16 -10.24
CA ARG A 547 6.84 12.07 -9.11
C ARG A 547 5.60 12.94 -9.25
N ASN A 548 5.27 13.38 -10.45
CA ASN A 548 4.06 14.17 -10.69
C ASN A 548 2.79 13.36 -10.40
N ILE A 549 2.67 12.13 -10.95
CA ILE A 549 1.49 11.30 -10.70
C ILE A 549 1.41 10.78 -9.27
N SER A 550 2.54 10.51 -8.60
CA SER A 550 2.54 10.06 -7.19
C SER A 550 2.33 11.17 -6.19
N SER A 551 2.49 12.43 -6.59
CA SER A 551 2.34 13.60 -5.68
C SER A 551 0.97 13.72 -5.02
N LEU A 552 -0.06 13.08 -5.56
CA LEU A 552 -1.39 12.99 -4.95
C LEU A 552 -1.51 11.87 -3.91
N ILE A 553 -0.55 10.95 -3.87
CA ILE A 553 -0.58 9.81 -2.98
C ILE A 553 0.27 10.08 -1.75
N TYR A 554 1.49 10.61 -1.96
CA TYR A 554 2.45 10.87 -0.88
C TYR A 554 3.38 12.05 -1.18
N SER A 555 4.06 12.52 -0.15
CA SER A 555 5.16 13.48 -0.23
C SER A 555 6.34 12.95 0.59
N GLY A 556 7.52 12.82 -0.02
CA GLY A 556 8.55 11.96 0.54
C GLY A 556 8.01 10.54 0.68
N VAL A 557 8.00 9.98 1.86
CA VAL A 557 7.33 8.70 2.15
C VAL A 557 6.12 8.86 3.08
N LYS A 558 5.56 10.05 3.20
CA LYS A 558 4.37 10.32 4.01
C LYS A 558 3.12 10.19 3.15
N VAL A 559 2.30 9.21 3.46
CA VAL A 559 1.02 8.97 2.77
C VAL A 559 0.01 10.01 3.18
N ALA A 560 -0.56 10.70 2.21
CA ALA A 560 -1.55 11.74 2.42
C ALA A 560 -2.48 11.79 1.20
N SER A 561 -3.45 10.87 1.13
CA SER A 561 -4.33 10.71 -0.02
C SER A 561 -5.74 10.29 0.39
N THR A 562 -6.70 10.55 -0.50
CA THR A 562 -8.02 9.91 -0.48
C THR A 562 -8.04 8.76 -1.49
N SER A 563 -8.97 7.83 -1.33
CA SER A 563 -9.15 6.76 -2.32
C SER A 563 -9.39 7.32 -3.72
N GLN A 564 -10.17 8.39 -3.86
CA GLN A 564 -10.40 9.02 -5.16
C GLN A 564 -9.11 9.55 -5.79
N MET A 565 -8.26 10.24 -5.01
CA MET A 565 -6.98 10.77 -5.50
C MET A 565 -6.03 9.64 -5.89
N PHE A 566 -5.97 8.58 -5.09
CA PHE A 566 -5.19 7.39 -5.40
C PHE A 566 -5.62 6.80 -6.77
N TYR A 567 -6.92 6.58 -6.97
CA TYR A 567 -7.43 6.05 -8.24
C TYR A 567 -7.26 7.00 -9.42
N ASN A 568 -7.25 8.32 -9.19
CA ASN A 568 -6.89 9.30 -10.22
C ASN A 568 -5.43 9.14 -10.65
N SER A 569 -4.50 8.95 -9.69
CA SER A 569 -3.08 8.67 -9.99
C SER A 569 -2.90 7.35 -10.71
N ARG A 570 -3.61 6.30 -10.28
CA ARG A 570 -3.62 5.00 -10.95
C ARG A 570 -4.11 5.11 -12.40
N GLN A 571 -5.20 5.87 -12.63
CA GLN A 571 -5.69 6.11 -13.99
C GLN A 571 -4.67 6.85 -14.85
N ALA A 572 -3.96 7.83 -14.27
CA ALA A 572 -2.88 8.52 -14.97
C ALA A 572 -1.74 7.56 -15.35
N LEU A 573 -1.35 6.65 -14.44
CA LEU A 573 -0.37 5.60 -14.72
C LEU A 573 -0.81 4.70 -15.88
N ILE A 574 -2.04 4.20 -15.87
CA ILE A 574 -2.60 3.38 -16.96
C ILE A 574 -2.58 4.14 -18.29
N ASN A 575 -2.99 5.39 -18.29
CA ASN A 575 -3.01 6.22 -19.50
C ASN A 575 -1.59 6.45 -20.06
N LEU A 576 -0.60 6.73 -19.20
CA LEU A 576 0.81 6.83 -19.59
C LEU A 576 1.31 5.53 -20.22
N ALA A 577 0.99 4.40 -19.57
CA ALA A 577 1.39 3.09 -20.07
C ALA A 577 0.74 2.73 -21.41
N LEU A 578 -0.54 3.04 -21.61
CA LEU A 578 -1.24 2.84 -22.89
C LEU A 578 -0.61 3.69 -24.00
N LEU A 579 -0.27 4.94 -23.73
CA LEU A 579 0.38 5.84 -24.70
C LEU A 579 1.80 5.38 -25.07
N ALA A 580 2.58 4.98 -24.05
CA ALA A 580 3.95 4.53 -24.25
C ALA A 580 4.06 3.17 -24.93
N ASN A 581 3.07 2.28 -24.76
CA ASN A 581 3.00 0.95 -25.39
C ASN A 581 2.29 0.94 -26.74
N SER A 582 1.77 2.09 -27.21
CA SER A 582 1.12 2.16 -28.54
C SER A 582 2.14 1.91 -29.66
N GLU A 583 1.67 1.47 -30.84
CA GLU A 583 2.52 1.25 -32.04
C GLU A 583 3.37 2.49 -32.40
N ALA A 584 2.84 3.69 -32.17
CA ALA A 584 3.59 4.94 -32.28
C ALA A 584 3.58 5.64 -30.93
N LYS A 585 4.68 5.53 -30.24
CA LYS A 585 4.85 5.88 -28.84
C LYS A 585 4.60 7.35 -28.56
N THR A 586 3.92 7.62 -27.47
CA THR A 586 3.77 8.96 -26.91
C THR A 586 4.15 8.93 -25.42
N CYS A 587 5.13 9.76 -25.01
CA CYS A 587 5.66 9.80 -23.67
C CYS A 587 5.68 11.23 -23.16
N VAL A 588 5.09 11.47 -21.99
CA VAL A 588 5.24 12.73 -21.27
C VAL A 588 6.61 12.71 -20.60
N LEU A 589 7.48 13.65 -20.90
CA LEU A 589 8.86 13.65 -20.43
C LEU A 589 9.08 14.49 -19.19
N GLU A 590 8.32 15.57 -19.08
CA GLU A 590 8.47 16.54 -18.00
C GLU A 590 7.15 17.27 -17.78
N VAL A 591 6.86 17.57 -16.51
CA VAL A 591 5.75 18.41 -16.09
C VAL A 591 6.33 19.48 -15.17
N THR A 592 6.27 20.76 -15.62
CA THR A 592 6.80 21.88 -14.86
C THR A 592 5.67 22.85 -14.52
N ASP A 593 5.45 23.10 -13.23
CA ASP A 593 4.55 24.15 -12.73
C ASP A 593 5.38 25.40 -12.46
N ASP A 594 5.01 26.54 -13.04
CA ASP A 594 5.67 27.82 -12.78
C ASP A 594 5.21 28.46 -11.44
N ASN A 595 4.30 27.78 -10.72
CA ASN A 595 3.68 28.27 -9.48
C ASN A 595 2.90 29.58 -9.63
N TYR A 596 2.71 30.06 -10.87
CA TYR A 596 1.97 31.26 -11.21
C TYR A 596 0.69 30.98 -12.03
N GLY A 597 0.34 29.71 -12.14
CA GLY A 597 -0.87 29.27 -12.83
C GLY A 597 -0.65 28.75 -14.24
N HIS A 598 0.59 28.35 -14.57
CA HIS A 598 0.89 27.70 -15.84
C HIS A 598 1.61 26.38 -15.60
N ILE A 599 1.19 25.35 -16.34
CA ILE A 599 1.91 24.09 -16.41
C ILE A 599 2.49 23.93 -17.81
N THR A 600 3.74 23.56 -17.88
CA THR A 600 4.43 23.23 -19.13
C THR A 600 4.67 21.73 -19.19
N TYR A 601 4.19 21.09 -20.24
CA TYR A 601 4.40 19.70 -20.55
C TYR A 601 5.42 19.59 -21.67
N LYS A 602 6.41 18.71 -21.49
CA LYS A 602 7.32 18.29 -22.55
C LYS A 602 6.94 16.87 -22.96
N VAL A 603 6.59 16.67 -24.21
CA VAL A 603 6.00 15.41 -24.69
C VAL A 603 6.72 14.94 -25.94
N TYR A 604 7.23 13.70 -25.91
CA TYR A 604 7.68 12.99 -27.10
C TYR A 604 6.51 12.28 -27.77
N SER A 605 6.42 12.36 -29.08
CA SER A 605 5.43 11.58 -29.86
C SER A 605 5.97 11.21 -31.23
N GLU A 606 5.76 9.95 -31.62
CA GLU A 606 6.04 9.43 -32.96
C GLU A 606 4.93 9.75 -33.97
N ARG A 607 3.87 10.40 -33.49
CA ARG A 607 2.71 10.87 -34.28
C ARG A 607 2.49 12.35 -34.11
N ASP A 608 1.58 12.88 -34.92
CA ASP A 608 1.07 14.23 -34.72
C ASP A 608 0.37 14.33 -33.37
N LEU A 609 0.79 15.26 -32.54
CA LEU A 609 0.22 15.51 -31.22
C LEU A 609 -0.81 16.63 -31.30
N TYR A 610 -1.90 16.49 -30.55
CA TYR A 610 -2.96 17.48 -30.45
C TYR A 610 -3.14 17.88 -28.96
N SER A 611 -3.34 19.15 -28.68
CA SER A 611 -3.74 19.65 -27.39
C SER A 611 -5.11 20.32 -27.56
N ASP A 612 -6.08 19.91 -26.77
CA ASP A 612 -7.47 20.39 -26.87
C ASP A 612 -8.04 20.40 -28.31
N GLY A 613 -7.74 19.34 -29.07
CA GLY A 613 -8.19 19.17 -30.45
C GLY A 613 -7.42 19.99 -31.49
N VAL A 614 -6.41 20.78 -31.08
CA VAL A 614 -5.57 21.58 -31.98
C VAL A 614 -4.26 20.85 -32.24
N LYS A 615 -3.93 20.64 -33.51
CA LYS A 615 -2.64 20.03 -33.90
C LYS A 615 -1.47 20.93 -33.51
N LEU A 616 -0.49 20.34 -32.79
CA LEU A 616 0.75 21.02 -32.44
C LEU A 616 1.71 21.10 -33.63
N THR A 617 2.30 22.24 -33.87
CA THR A 617 3.22 22.49 -35.02
C THR A 617 4.65 22.82 -34.59
N ASN A 618 4.91 22.96 -33.27
CA ASN A 618 6.17 23.40 -32.69
C ASN A 618 7.12 22.25 -32.32
N GLY A 619 6.89 21.01 -32.82
CA GLY A 619 7.68 19.85 -32.46
C GLY A 619 9.08 19.85 -33.05
N VAL A 620 10.08 19.57 -32.20
CA VAL A 620 11.49 19.40 -32.56
C VAL A 620 11.78 17.93 -32.83
N SER A 621 12.41 17.60 -33.97
CA SER A 621 12.71 16.21 -34.35
C SER A 621 13.64 15.53 -33.33
N TYR A 622 13.29 14.32 -32.92
CA TYR A 622 14.06 13.46 -32.06
C TYR A 622 13.77 11.98 -32.36
N ASN A 623 14.79 11.20 -32.67
CA ASN A 623 14.66 9.80 -33.12
C ASN A 623 13.57 9.65 -34.21
N ASN A 624 12.61 8.75 -34.01
CA ASN A 624 11.50 8.49 -34.95
C ASN A 624 10.33 9.47 -34.80
N GLY A 625 10.40 10.40 -33.83
CA GLY A 625 9.30 11.28 -33.45
C GLY A 625 9.71 12.74 -33.32
N LYS A 626 8.93 13.47 -32.53
CA LYS A 626 9.17 14.88 -32.21
C LYS A 626 8.94 15.11 -30.73
N ILE A 627 9.68 16.05 -30.15
CA ILE A 627 9.45 16.59 -28.81
C ILE A 627 8.71 17.90 -28.94
N TYR A 628 7.57 17.99 -28.25
CA TYR A 628 6.75 19.17 -28.17
C TYR A 628 6.81 19.78 -26.78
N GLU A 629 6.69 21.10 -26.70
CA GLU A 629 6.49 21.84 -25.46
C GLU A 629 5.12 22.48 -25.50
N VAL A 630 4.30 22.20 -24.50
CA VAL A 630 2.90 22.63 -24.40
C VAL A 630 2.71 23.38 -23.10
N LYS A 631 2.45 24.68 -23.19
CA LYS A 631 2.16 25.52 -22.03
C LYS A 631 0.65 25.67 -21.89
N VAL A 632 0.14 25.34 -20.70
CA VAL A 632 -1.28 25.37 -20.37
C VAL A 632 -1.52 26.33 -19.21
N ASN A 633 -2.53 27.18 -19.38
CA ASN A 633 -2.99 28.05 -18.30
C ASN A 633 -3.98 27.28 -17.43
N LEU A 634 -3.74 27.24 -16.13
CA LEU A 634 -4.70 26.70 -15.16
C LEU A 634 -5.75 27.77 -14.89
N ASN A 635 -6.92 27.62 -15.47
CA ASN A 635 -8.07 28.48 -15.21
C ASN A 635 -8.78 28.08 -13.90
N LYS A 636 -9.43 29.04 -13.24
CA LYS A 636 -10.21 28.84 -12.01
C LYS A 636 -11.33 27.77 -12.13
N THR A 637 -11.74 27.43 -13.35
CA THR A 637 -12.92 26.56 -13.61
C THR A 637 -12.61 25.33 -14.42
N ASP A 638 -11.43 25.24 -15.06
CA ASP A 638 -11.10 24.13 -15.95
C ASP A 638 -9.60 23.84 -15.89
N ASN A 639 -9.22 22.90 -15.01
CA ASN A 639 -7.85 22.47 -14.83
C ASN A 639 -7.54 21.17 -15.58
N VAL A 640 -8.40 20.79 -16.53
CA VAL A 640 -8.22 19.56 -17.33
C VAL A 640 -7.32 19.86 -18.50
N VAL A 641 -6.16 19.20 -18.56
CA VAL A 641 -5.27 19.22 -19.70
C VAL A 641 -5.42 17.92 -20.47
N ASN A 642 -5.95 18.00 -21.67
CA ASN A 642 -6.13 16.86 -22.56
C ASN A 642 -5.08 16.88 -23.64
N PHE A 643 -4.21 15.88 -23.69
CA PHE A 643 -3.39 15.59 -24.85
C PHE A 643 -4.04 14.47 -25.65
N GLY A 644 -4.36 14.71 -26.90
CA GLY A 644 -4.92 13.73 -27.79
C GLY A 644 -3.89 13.31 -28.84
N ASN A 645 -3.77 12.03 -29.06
CA ASN A 645 -3.12 11.49 -30.24
C ASN A 645 -4.22 10.87 -31.10
N LYS A 646 -4.52 11.46 -32.26
CA LYS A 646 -5.54 10.93 -33.13
C LYS A 646 -5.02 9.72 -33.87
N LEU A 647 -5.38 8.55 -33.35
CA LEU A 647 -5.08 7.25 -33.92
C LEU A 647 -6.33 6.69 -34.61
N GLY A 648 -6.53 7.04 -35.89
CA GLY A 648 -7.75 6.60 -36.59
C GLY A 648 -9.01 7.04 -35.83
N ASP A 649 -9.92 6.10 -35.55
CA ASP A 649 -11.18 6.38 -34.82
C ASP A 649 -11.05 6.37 -33.29
N ARG A 650 -9.85 6.20 -32.73
CA ARG A 650 -9.60 6.24 -31.30
C ARG A 650 -8.83 7.49 -30.90
N GLU A 651 -9.43 8.33 -30.09
CA GLU A 651 -8.76 9.44 -29.43
C GLU A 651 -8.22 8.94 -28.09
N PHE A 652 -6.89 8.98 -27.90
CA PHE A 652 -6.29 8.79 -26.59
C PHE A 652 -6.12 10.15 -25.95
N TRP A 653 -6.80 10.37 -24.83
CA TRP A 653 -6.71 11.59 -24.05
C TRP A 653 -5.88 11.32 -22.81
N PHE A 654 -4.91 12.16 -22.55
CA PHE A 654 -4.21 12.19 -21.29
C PHE A 654 -4.72 13.37 -20.48
N ASN A 655 -5.33 13.09 -19.34
CA ASN A 655 -5.88 14.08 -18.45
C ASN A 655 -5.02 14.16 -17.19
N PHE A 656 -4.32 15.27 -16.98
CA PHE A 656 -3.55 15.54 -15.76
C PHE A 656 -4.37 16.22 -14.66
N ASN A 657 -5.66 16.28 -14.77
CA ASN A 657 -6.51 16.80 -13.70
C ASN A 657 -6.55 15.81 -12.52
N LEU A 658 -5.49 15.81 -11.75
CA LEU A 658 -5.31 14.89 -10.65
C LEU A 658 -6.08 15.30 -9.39
N GLY A 659 -6.48 16.57 -9.25
CA GLY A 659 -7.06 17.13 -8.02
C GLY A 659 -8.57 17.32 -8.04
N GLY A 660 -9.25 17.32 -9.19
CA GLY A 660 -10.63 17.74 -9.33
C GLY A 660 -10.78 19.23 -9.67
N GLU A 661 -11.97 19.80 -9.51
CA GLU A 661 -12.20 21.24 -9.75
C GLU A 661 -11.47 22.09 -8.71
N ALA A 662 -10.81 23.16 -9.16
CA ALA A 662 -10.05 24.06 -8.29
C ALA A 662 -10.82 25.36 -8.00
N THR A 663 -10.88 25.72 -6.73
CA THR A 663 -11.27 27.06 -6.28
C THR A 663 -10.04 27.80 -5.78
N VAL A 664 -9.71 28.94 -6.37
CA VAL A 664 -8.56 29.76 -5.99
C VAL A 664 -9.02 30.92 -5.12
N PHE A 665 -8.44 31.04 -3.94
CA PHE A 665 -8.57 32.20 -3.03
C PHE A 665 -7.29 33.02 -3.12
N ASP A 666 -7.38 34.23 -3.67
CA ASP A 666 -6.24 35.11 -3.89
C ASP A 666 -5.92 35.97 -2.64
N CYS A 667 -4.96 36.85 -2.77
CA CYS A 667 -4.47 37.67 -1.66
C CYS A 667 -5.57 38.59 -1.06
N GLU A 668 -6.57 39.03 -1.83
CA GLU A 668 -7.67 39.83 -1.33
C GLU A 668 -8.59 39.01 -0.42
N ASP A 669 -8.86 37.76 -0.81
CA ASP A 669 -9.62 36.80 0.00
C ASP A 669 -8.87 36.46 1.31
N LEU A 670 -7.56 36.39 1.28
CA LEU A 670 -6.73 35.86 2.38
C LEU A 670 -6.32 36.91 3.40
N GLN A 671 -6.15 38.17 3.02
CA GLN A 671 -5.55 39.22 3.86
C GLN A 671 -6.15 39.30 5.26
N SER A 672 -7.44 39.21 5.39
CA SER A 672 -8.16 39.33 6.68
C SER A 672 -8.03 38.11 7.57
N GLY A 673 -7.46 36.99 7.06
CA GLY A 673 -7.44 35.71 7.77
C GLY A 673 -6.26 35.54 8.74
N PHE A 674 -5.20 36.30 8.58
CA PHE A 674 -3.97 36.13 9.37
C PHE A 674 -4.02 36.87 10.70
N ALA A 675 -3.68 36.21 11.78
CA ALA A 675 -3.70 36.74 13.13
C ALA A 675 -2.54 36.20 13.98
N SER A 676 -2.15 37.04 14.96
CA SER A 676 -1.14 36.68 15.97
C SER A 676 -1.55 35.49 16.81
N MET A 677 -0.58 34.61 17.12
CA MET A 677 -0.77 33.46 18.01
C MET A 677 0.42 33.34 18.97
N GLY A 678 1.45 32.56 18.66
CA GLY A 678 2.72 32.48 19.39
C GLY A 678 3.64 33.67 19.09
N ALA A 679 3.60 34.19 17.88
CA ALA A 679 4.29 35.39 17.44
C ALA A 679 3.26 36.47 17.04
N ASN A 680 3.66 37.76 17.10
CA ASN A 680 2.89 38.80 16.45
C ASN A 680 3.09 38.75 14.95
N VAL A 681 2.09 39.18 14.21
CA VAL A 681 2.14 39.27 12.74
C VAL A 681 1.58 40.61 12.27
N SER A 682 2.28 41.25 11.35
CA SER A 682 1.74 42.38 10.58
C SER A 682 1.45 41.92 9.17
N VAL A 683 0.33 42.36 8.63
CA VAL A 683 -0.27 41.90 7.35
C VAL A 683 -0.45 43.08 6.44
N THR A 684 0.17 43.04 5.27
CA THR A 684 0.01 44.06 4.20
C THR A 684 -0.07 43.36 2.85
N LEU A 685 -0.55 44.09 1.82
CA LEU A 685 -0.50 43.63 0.43
C LEU A 685 0.71 44.24 -0.26
N GLU A 686 1.44 43.46 -0.99
CA GLU A 686 2.56 43.90 -1.85
C GLU A 686 2.54 43.16 -3.18
N ASN A 687 3.00 43.84 -4.25
CA ASN A 687 3.21 43.20 -5.55
C ASN A 687 4.63 42.70 -5.65
N ILE A 688 4.78 41.41 -5.82
CA ILE A 688 6.07 40.72 -5.94
C ILE A 688 6.07 39.90 -7.23
N GLU A 689 7.07 40.13 -8.07
CA GLU A 689 7.24 39.38 -9.35
C GLU A 689 5.99 39.39 -10.24
N GLN A 690 5.29 40.53 -10.29
CA GLN A 690 4.05 40.75 -11.04
C GLN A 690 2.82 40.03 -10.48
N ALA A 691 2.86 39.52 -9.25
CA ALA A 691 1.72 38.94 -8.53
C ALA A 691 1.46 39.71 -7.22
N ASP A 692 0.19 40.02 -6.95
CA ASP A 692 -0.21 40.58 -5.66
C ASP A 692 -0.22 39.47 -4.60
N MET A 693 0.42 39.71 -3.46
CA MET A 693 0.57 38.74 -2.39
C MET A 693 0.32 39.37 -1.02
N VAL A 694 -0.10 38.56 -0.07
CA VAL A 694 -0.20 38.92 1.35
C VAL A 694 1.18 38.84 1.97
N LYS A 695 1.77 39.97 2.32
CA LYS A 695 3.02 40.04 3.10
C LYS A 695 2.73 39.79 4.56
N LEU A 696 3.44 38.87 5.15
CA LEU A 696 3.42 38.53 6.57
C LEU A 696 4.79 38.81 7.18
N ASN A 697 4.89 39.78 8.12
CA ASN A 697 6.06 39.91 8.95
C ASN A 697 5.76 39.29 10.31
N VAL A 698 6.44 38.22 10.62
CA VAL A 698 6.26 37.41 11.82
C VAL A 698 7.40 37.75 12.78
N ASP A 699 7.03 38.28 13.95
CA ASP A 699 8.00 38.73 14.95
C ASP A 699 8.82 37.56 15.51
N LYS A 700 10.05 37.86 15.91
CA LYS A 700 10.87 36.93 16.69
C LYS A 700 10.21 36.59 18.03
N VAL A 701 10.46 35.38 18.50
CA VAL A 701 10.06 34.88 19.82
C VAL A 701 11.20 34.14 20.49
N THR A 702 11.30 34.17 21.81
CA THR A 702 12.45 33.63 22.54
C THR A 702 12.15 32.39 23.37
N ASP A 703 10.90 32.22 23.77
CA ASP A 703 10.47 31.21 24.75
C ASP A 703 9.26 30.38 24.34
N LYS A 704 8.79 30.53 23.13
CA LYS A 704 7.63 29.81 22.56
C LYS A 704 7.77 29.61 21.07
N HIS A 705 6.82 28.89 20.47
CA HIS A 705 6.80 28.70 19.03
C HIS A 705 6.59 30.01 18.25
N GLN A 706 7.35 30.21 17.20
CA GLN A 706 7.12 31.26 16.21
C GLN A 706 6.02 30.81 15.25
N ASN A 707 4.76 31.04 15.63
CA ASN A 707 3.59 30.65 14.83
C ASN A 707 2.53 31.73 14.80
N ILE A 708 1.76 31.68 13.72
CA ILE A 708 0.60 32.54 13.46
C ILE A 708 -0.62 31.67 13.15
N LYS A 709 -1.79 32.28 13.19
CA LYS A 709 -3.07 31.65 12.90
C LYS A 709 -3.65 32.21 11.61
N PHE A 710 -4.26 31.33 10.78
CA PHE A 710 -5.10 31.72 9.67
C PHE A 710 -6.54 31.26 9.89
N GLN A 711 -7.50 32.18 9.84
CA GLN A 711 -8.91 31.88 10.04
C GLN A 711 -9.78 32.96 9.35
N ASN A 712 -10.49 32.57 8.31
CA ASN A 712 -11.51 33.40 7.66
C ASN A 712 -12.53 32.52 6.91
N ALA A 713 -13.40 33.14 6.12
CA ALA A 713 -14.44 32.44 5.37
C ALA A 713 -13.90 31.45 4.31
N THR A 714 -12.69 31.66 3.81
CA THR A 714 -12.00 30.75 2.84
C THR A 714 -11.96 29.31 3.37
N LEU A 715 -11.77 29.13 4.67
CA LEU A 715 -11.70 27.79 5.26
C LEU A 715 -13.02 27.01 5.17
N ASN A 716 -14.17 27.68 4.92
CA ASN A 716 -15.44 27.00 4.72
C ASN A 716 -15.51 26.25 3.39
N ALA A 717 -14.67 26.59 2.42
CA ALA A 717 -14.53 25.85 1.17
C ALA A 717 -13.83 24.50 1.37
N ILE A 718 -13.08 24.36 2.45
CA ILE A 718 -12.37 23.13 2.76
C ILE A 718 -13.31 22.22 3.56
N THR A 719 -13.77 21.16 2.92
CA THR A 719 -14.78 20.22 3.46
C THR A 719 -14.27 18.77 3.42
N ASN A 720 -15.10 17.85 3.86
CA ASN A 720 -14.82 16.42 3.72
C ASN A 720 -14.78 15.90 2.27
N ALA A 721 -15.23 16.71 1.31
CA ALA A 721 -15.14 16.45 -0.12
C ALA A 721 -13.87 17.04 -0.76
N THR A 722 -13.06 17.76 0.00
CA THR A 722 -11.81 18.35 -0.49
C THR A 722 -10.76 17.27 -0.69
N ASN A 723 -10.20 17.18 -1.88
CA ASN A 723 -9.14 16.22 -2.23
C ASN A 723 -7.76 16.73 -1.84
N LYS A 724 -7.47 17.99 -2.23
CA LYS A 724 -6.16 18.61 -2.06
C LYS A 724 -6.33 20.09 -1.73
N VAL A 725 -5.46 20.61 -0.89
CA VAL A 725 -5.28 22.06 -0.69
C VAL A 725 -3.83 22.41 -1.00
N ILE A 726 -3.63 23.45 -1.78
CA ILE A 726 -2.31 24.02 -2.05
C ILE A 726 -2.27 25.41 -1.45
N ILE A 727 -1.19 25.71 -0.69
CA ILE A 727 -0.88 27.06 -0.22
C ILE A 727 0.41 27.49 -0.88
N ARG A 728 0.39 28.56 -1.68
CA ARG A 728 1.60 29.08 -2.33
C ARG A 728 2.21 30.18 -1.49
N ILE A 729 3.48 29.96 -1.06
CA ILE A 729 4.23 30.85 -0.18
C ILE A 729 5.54 31.23 -0.85
N TYR A 730 5.81 32.52 -0.95
CA TYR A 730 7.07 33.05 -1.46
C TYR A 730 8.00 33.41 -0.29
N ASN A 731 9.19 32.82 -0.30
CA ASN A 731 10.29 33.14 0.62
C ASN A 731 11.22 34.15 -0.06
N PRO A 732 11.26 35.41 0.40
CA PRO A 732 12.06 36.47 -0.24
C PRO A 732 13.54 36.41 0.13
N THR A 733 13.94 35.50 1.01
CA THR A 733 15.33 35.38 1.50
C THR A 733 16.13 34.42 0.63
N ASP A 734 17.43 34.47 0.76
CA ASP A 734 18.38 33.53 0.12
C ASP A 734 18.63 32.26 0.96
N THR A 735 17.96 32.13 2.10
CA THR A 735 18.09 30.99 3.02
C THR A 735 16.75 30.26 3.18
N THR A 736 16.81 29.00 3.59
CA THR A 736 15.61 28.22 3.88
C THR A 736 14.96 28.68 5.19
N ILE A 737 13.61 28.59 5.25
CA ILE A 737 12.82 28.87 6.45
C ILE A 737 12.11 27.58 6.85
N PRO A 738 12.32 27.08 8.09
CA PRO A 738 11.52 25.93 8.58
C PRO A 738 10.03 26.25 8.58
N PHE A 739 9.20 25.32 8.06
CA PHE A 739 7.77 25.52 7.99
C PHE A 739 7.01 24.26 8.39
N ARG A 740 5.98 24.43 9.22
CA ARG A 740 5.00 23.37 9.53
C ARG A 740 3.59 23.95 9.48
N LEU A 741 2.68 23.20 8.92
CA LEU A 741 1.26 23.54 8.86
C LEU A 741 0.46 22.57 9.73
N GLN A 742 -0.35 23.11 10.63
CA GLN A 742 -1.28 22.32 11.44
C GLN A 742 -2.70 22.82 11.28
N ALA A 743 -3.66 21.93 11.47
CA ALA A 743 -5.08 22.23 11.48
C ALA A 743 -5.70 22.06 12.85
N LYS A 744 -6.65 22.91 13.19
CA LYS A 744 -7.54 22.77 14.35
C LYS A 744 -8.97 22.52 13.87
N PHE A 745 -9.55 21.44 14.34
CA PHE A 745 -10.93 21.07 14.02
C PHE A 745 -11.85 21.31 15.23
N THR A 746 -13.09 21.70 14.94
CA THR A 746 -14.13 21.86 15.96
C THR A 746 -14.33 20.56 16.73
N GLY A 747 -14.24 20.64 18.06
CA GLY A 747 -14.47 19.49 18.94
C GLY A 747 -13.28 18.54 19.10
N TYR A 748 -12.19 18.75 18.38
CA TYR A 748 -10.97 17.94 18.56
C TYR A 748 -9.98 18.61 19.50
N LYS A 749 -9.42 17.82 20.45
CA LYS A 749 -8.56 18.39 21.50
C LYS A 749 -7.18 18.80 21.02
N LEU A 750 -6.61 18.07 20.06
CA LEU A 750 -5.25 18.28 19.55
C LEU A 750 -5.27 19.02 18.21
N ASN A 751 -4.14 19.59 17.82
CA ASN A 751 -3.92 20.06 16.44
C ASN A 751 -3.40 18.88 15.62
N ILE A 752 -3.75 18.84 14.34
CA ILE A 752 -3.31 17.81 13.39
C ILE A 752 -2.25 18.43 12.49
N GLU A 753 -1.10 17.80 12.39
CA GLU A 753 -0.05 18.22 11.45
C GLU A 753 -0.47 17.83 10.03
N LEU A 754 -0.47 18.80 9.12
CA LEU A 754 -0.85 18.64 7.73
C LEU A 754 0.36 18.57 6.79
N ASN A 755 1.39 19.35 7.11
CA ASN A 755 2.60 19.43 6.31
C ASN A 755 3.79 19.91 7.17
N SER A 756 4.99 19.43 6.83
CA SER A 756 6.24 19.89 7.44
C SER A 756 7.33 19.87 6.37
N GLN A 757 7.87 21.03 6.00
CA GLN A 757 8.93 21.19 5.00
C GLN A 757 9.76 22.44 5.27
N GLU A 758 10.79 22.65 4.48
CA GLU A 758 11.53 23.91 4.44
C GLU A 758 11.04 24.76 3.26
N LEU A 759 10.77 26.05 3.50
CA LEU A 759 10.53 27.01 2.43
C LEU A 759 11.87 27.39 1.81
N LYS A 760 12.14 26.94 0.62
CA LYS A 760 13.31 27.31 -0.18
C LYS A 760 13.19 28.77 -0.65
N PRO A 761 14.29 29.46 -1.00
CA PRO A 761 14.22 30.76 -1.63
C PRO A 761 13.30 30.76 -2.85
N GLY A 762 12.45 31.78 -3.00
CA GLY A 762 11.47 31.89 -4.08
C GLY A 762 10.11 31.29 -3.74
N MET A 763 9.34 30.89 -4.76
CA MET A 763 7.99 30.36 -4.61
C MET A 763 8.02 28.90 -4.12
N ASN A 764 7.19 28.62 -3.13
CA ASN A 764 7.00 27.27 -2.55
C ASN A 764 5.53 26.88 -2.60
N GLU A 765 5.29 25.63 -2.90
CA GLU A 765 3.97 25.01 -2.85
C GLU A 765 3.87 24.10 -1.63
N ILE A 766 2.88 24.39 -0.77
CA ILE A 766 2.57 23.59 0.40
C ILE A 766 1.34 22.76 0.06
N ALA A 767 1.54 21.53 -0.34
CA ALA A 767 0.45 20.63 -0.69
C ALA A 767 -0.06 19.89 0.55
N VAL A 768 -1.38 19.87 0.72
CA VAL A 768 -2.07 19.11 1.76
C VAL A 768 -3.05 18.15 1.10
N ASN A 769 -2.63 16.91 0.99
CA ASN A 769 -3.42 15.83 0.38
C ASN A 769 -4.24 15.03 1.41
N SER A 770 -3.93 15.18 2.71
CA SER A 770 -4.47 14.36 3.82
C SER A 770 -5.85 14.77 4.30
N ILE A 771 -6.54 15.63 3.56
CA ILE A 771 -7.85 16.17 3.97
C ILE A 771 -8.94 15.10 4.02
N GLY A 772 -8.73 13.97 3.33
CA GLY A 772 -9.57 12.81 3.42
C GLY A 772 -9.33 11.90 4.63
N CYS A 773 -8.44 12.25 5.57
CA CYS A 773 -8.22 11.45 6.76
C CYS A 773 -9.49 11.32 7.62
N PHE A 774 -9.55 10.27 8.43
CA PHE A 774 -10.75 9.96 9.22
C PHE A 774 -11.19 11.11 10.12
N ASN A 775 -10.25 11.81 10.76
CA ASN A 775 -10.55 12.94 11.63
C ASN A 775 -11.25 14.07 10.87
N TRP A 776 -10.86 14.34 9.64
CA TRP A 776 -11.52 15.32 8.81
C TRP A 776 -12.95 14.90 8.49
N LYS A 777 -13.16 13.68 8.07
CA LYS A 777 -14.50 13.13 7.80
C LYS A 777 -15.40 13.21 9.04
N LYS A 778 -14.85 12.93 10.23
CA LYS A 778 -15.59 12.92 11.51
C LYS A 778 -15.95 14.31 12.01
N TYR A 779 -15.00 15.25 11.98
CA TYR A 779 -15.21 16.57 12.58
C TYR A 779 -15.75 17.61 11.60
N GLN A 780 -15.64 17.37 10.30
CA GLN A 780 -16.28 18.08 9.17
C GLN A 780 -16.15 19.62 9.15
N LYS A 781 -15.44 20.22 10.10
CA LYS A 781 -15.25 21.66 10.18
C LYS A 781 -13.86 22.02 10.66
N LEU A 782 -13.15 22.70 9.77
CA LEU A 782 -11.86 23.31 10.06
C LEU A 782 -12.09 24.66 10.74
N ASP A 783 -11.56 24.82 11.96
CA ASP A 783 -11.68 26.08 12.71
C ASP A 783 -10.62 27.09 12.26
N TYR A 784 -9.36 26.65 12.22
CA TYR A 784 -8.23 27.47 11.76
C TYR A 784 -7.00 26.62 11.41
N LEU A 785 -6.11 27.21 10.63
CA LEU A 785 -4.77 26.72 10.34
C LEU A 785 -3.74 27.42 11.24
N ILE A 786 -2.65 26.73 11.56
CA ILE A 786 -1.50 27.25 12.28
C ILE A 786 -0.26 27.07 11.42
N MET A 787 0.42 28.18 11.16
CA MET A 787 1.69 28.20 10.42
C MET A 787 2.84 28.42 11.40
N TYR A 788 3.76 27.48 11.47
CA TYR A 788 4.96 27.52 12.31
C TYR A 788 6.19 27.83 11.45
N PHE A 789 7.06 28.69 11.97
CA PHE A 789 8.31 29.10 11.32
C PHE A 789 9.54 28.73 12.17
N SER A 790 9.39 27.79 13.09
CA SER A 790 10.46 27.26 13.94
C SER A 790 10.37 25.74 14.06
N GLN A 791 11.51 25.05 14.11
CA GLN A 791 11.58 23.61 14.27
C GLN A 791 11.34 23.10 15.70
N SER A 792 11.58 23.95 16.72
CA SER A 792 11.53 23.56 18.13
C SER A 792 10.69 24.51 18.98
N ASN A 793 10.36 24.09 20.21
CA ASN A 793 9.71 24.94 21.23
C ASN A 793 10.62 26.10 21.74
N LYS A 794 11.88 26.12 21.32
CA LYS A 794 12.78 27.25 21.58
C LYS A 794 12.59 28.24 20.44
N GLY A 795 12.23 29.49 20.82
CA GLY A 795 11.95 30.52 19.84
C GLY A 795 13.10 30.83 18.92
N GLU A 796 12.76 31.33 17.77
CA GLU A 796 13.71 31.86 16.78
C GLU A 796 14.04 33.30 17.13
N ASN A 797 15.32 33.63 17.13
CA ASN A 797 15.80 34.97 17.50
C ASN A 797 15.61 36.03 16.39
N GLU A 798 15.08 35.62 15.24
CA GLU A 798 14.91 36.49 14.05
C GLU A 798 13.47 36.58 13.64
N SER A 799 13.05 37.77 13.22
CA SER A 799 11.76 37.96 12.55
C SER A 799 11.83 37.37 11.15
N LYS A 800 10.69 36.80 10.68
CA LYS A 800 10.59 36.22 9.34
C LYS A 800 9.63 37.05 8.50
N THR A 801 9.98 37.26 7.24
CA THR A 801 9.09 37.86 6.24
C THR A 801 8.82 36.80 5.18
N ILE A 802 7.53 36.54 4.93
CA ILE A 802 7.06 35.67 3.86
C ILE A 802 5.88 36.32 3.13
N TYR A 803 5.57 35.82 1.96
CA TYR A 803 4.40 36.27 1.19
C TYR A 803 3.53 35.08 0.85
N VAL A 804 2.21 35.20 1.09
CA VAL A 804 1.24 34.19 0.70
C VAL A 804 0.53 34.69 -0.56
N LYS A 805 0.66 33.92 -1.63
CA LYS A 805 0.08 34.26 -2.92
C LYS A 805 -1.41 33.87 -2.94
N ASP A 806 -1.70 32.62 -2.74
CA ASP A 806 -3.06 32.07 -2.82
C ASP A 806 -3.22 30.78 -2.00
N ILE A 807 -4.48 30.38 -1.82
CA ILE A 807 -4.88 29.04 -1.38
C ILE A 807 -5.78 28.46 -2.47
N VAL A 808 -5.42 27.29 -2.98
CA VAL A 808 -6.17 26.55 -3.99
C VAL A 808 -6.80 25.31 -3.35
N VAL A 809 -8.12 25.19 -3.45
CA VAL A 809 -8.88 24.06 -2.91
C VAL A 809 -9.41 23.22 -4.06
N TYR A 810 -9.02 21.94 -4.10
CA TYR A 810 -9.47 20.99 -5.11
C TYR A 810 -10.56 20.08 -4.56
N GLN A 811 -11.65 19.94 -5.30
CA GLN A 811 -12.80 19.10 -4.94
C GLN A 811 -13.28 18.30 -6.16
N ASN A 812 -13.88 17.12 -5.92
CA ASN A 812 -14.55 16.34 -6.96
C ASN A 812 -15.99 16.81 -7.16
#